data_603312c7109b5f799570561152a37a9b
#
_entry.id   603312c7109b5f799570561152a37a9b
#
_cell.length_a   1.000
_cell.length_b   1.000
_cell.length_c   1.000
_cell.angle_alpha   90.00
_cell.angle_beta   90.00
_cell.angle_gamma   90.00
#
_symmetry.space_group_name_H-M   'P 1'
#
loop_
_entity.id
_entity.type
_entity.pdbx_description
1 polymer ?
#
loop_
_entity_poly.entity_id
_entity_poly.type
_entity_poly.pdbx_seq_one_letter_code
_entity_poly.pdbx_strand_id
1 'polypeptide(L)'
;MTKKNDKPKRKLDKVKVAATVVYTIIGIGVIGLVVGLFLTFTMLKDKPDLNVDEFVSKQSSQIYDRNGELISEIGSVKRQNVSYDDLPNNLIDAFVAVEDSRFFTHPGFDISRFSKAILENLKSRSFAQGGSTFTMQLVKNTYFVDDEAAIGASKSVERKVQEIALSLELEKNVNKKTIFELYLNKLNFGGSGNIRGIQKAAQYYYGKDVQDLTLPESALLAGVINAPNAFNPHNNLEKATNRRNQVLYLMNYHGYISDLEYETAKAVKVEDLLVDPYAKRHNGEGTPYQAYIDEVIAETIRLTGYDPTVTPMKIYTSMDPNVQSIMDDIQAENVEGYFEYPDELFELASICIDNSNGEITGILGGRSYADGGQLLLNHATEQFNQPGSTIKPMLDYALAFENLGWATSHVMVDKPLVWAGTDFVIQNANGRYEGQVTLKDAVGNSLNTPAIQALQEVIDKKTSPYVVEYLNNIGFDQVTAEDFNVQYAIGGSTLAVSVKQLASAQSTLLNGGVHMPAHTIRQIEFMNGKEPVIPTYNGTQALSEEAAYLTTELLYNNVYGDYANLMQILRDDYAVYAKTGTTDWGKAGVPYGIPVGAAKDGWMLGSTSEYTTCTWIGYDRAIKDQDTYLSNNKYLRNIQGKVTNMLLDATVASNGKPERVTRPQGIAEIKHILGTFPYVSPIEGMDEKYIATGLIKAKDMKLINPEEIHIESFSGEMKASLNPITSDISLTWPKYPDESKLKVAEEEMDVSLKRSDGSVIVEAKGKRLFDYSWVYGPIRYKADIKRTNALGNLVSETTISSETESKVEKIDYTFGDKIEVCGYYAYDNKDVKSNKSCIEITIKDEEISLIVPDKTKSLNEIKKWADNLMLKLTYETVATADSSLIGKSVITDEKGNEINGQTLSMKQSAIANAKWKCTTYTQENIDLNIASRENPVAGNEITFDVTSNVELDSNFFIWHFTTDLSSDPEIKTGSNSVKYQIPVDATKLKVKVTYSEGARVAEKTIDLDIIKLDTPDAQE
;
A
#
# COMPACT_ATOMS: atom_id res chain seq x y z
N MET A 1 9.38 -58.47 -68.46
CA MET A 1 10.28 -57.51 -69.22
C MET A 1 9.61 -56.14 -69.21
N THR A 2 9.98 -55.28 -68.27
CA THR A 2 9.54 -53.88 -68.26
C THR A 2 10.74 -53.00 -68.14
N LYS A 3 11.01 -52.21 -69.20
CA LYS A 3 12.12 -51.27 -69.29
C LYS A 3 11.98 -50.18 -68.28
N LYS A 4 13.00 -49.98 -67.37
CA LYS A 4 13.23 -48.76 -66.61
C LYS A 4 13.72 -47.65 -67.55
N ASN A 5 12.96 -46.55 -67.60
CA ASN A 5 13.40 -45.29 -68.19
C ASN A 5 14.28 -44.52 -67.20
N ASP A 6 15.55 -44.54 -67.37
CA ASP A 6 16.50 -43.62 -66.68
C ASP A 6 16.44 -42.23 -67.31
N LYS A 7 15.87 -41.22 -66.56
CA LYS A 7 15.96 -39.81 -66.94
C LYS A 7 17.37 -39.31 -66.54
N PRO A 8 18.06 -38.59 -67.40
CA PRO A 8 19.40 -38.09 -67.09
C PRO A 8 19.37 -37.05 -65.98
N LYS A 9 20.16 -37.25 -64.92
CA LYS A 9 20.38 -36.25 -63.88
C LYS A 9 21.05 -35.00 -64.49
N ARG A 10 20.30 -33.88 -64.63
CA ARG A 10 20.85 -32.56 -64.95
C ARG A 10 21.84 -32.15 -63.85
N LYS A 11 23.14 -32.05 -64.23
CA LYS A 11 24.13 -31.39 -63.37
C LYS A 11 23.73 -29.94 -63.18
N LEU A 12 23.40 -29.53 -61.99
CA LEU A 12 23.16 -28.15 -61.64
C LEU A 12 24.44 -27.35 -61.83
N ASP A 13 24.37 -26.38 -62.72
CA ASP A 13 25.48 -25.42 -62.92
C ASP A 13 25.60 -24.53 -61.68
N LYS A 14 26.62 -24.84 -60.88
CA LYS A 14 26.86 -24.17 -59.56
C LYS A 14 26.97 -22.64 -59.68
N VAL A 15 27.46 -22.16 -60.82
CA VAL A 15 27.60 -20.73 -61.10
C VAL A 15 26.20 -20.07 -61.33
N LYS A 16 25.36 -20.75 -62.11
CA LYS A 16 24.00 -20.26 -62.38
C LYS A 16 23.14 -20.29 -61.10
N VAL A 17 23.28 -21.34 -60.25
CA VAL A 17 22.59 -21.41 -58.98
C VAL A 17 23.05 -20.30 -58.01
N ALA A 18 24.37 -20.07 -57.94
CA ALA A 18 24.93 -18.98 -57.12
C ALA A 18 24.45 -17.60 -57.59
N ALA A 19 24.46 -17.36 -58.92
CA ALA A 19 23.95 -16.12 -59.51
C ALA A 19 22.45 -15.93 -59.26
N THR A 20 21.62 -16.98 -59.37
CA THR A 20 20.20 -16.92 -59.08
C THR A 20 19.97 -16.60 -57.60
N VAL A 21 20.71 -17.21 -56.67
CA VAL A 21 20.60 -16.91 -55.21
C VAL A 21 20.95 -15.46 -54.96
N VAL A 22 22.04 -14.94 -55.52
CA VAL A 22 22.46 -13.53 -55.39
C VAL A 22 21.39 -12.56 -55.93
N TYR A 23 20.84 -12.81 -57.14
CA TYR A 23 19.76 -12.00 -57.72
C TYR A 23 18.47 -12.10 -56.90
N THR A 24 18.18 -13.26 -56.33
CA THR A 24 17.01 -13.41 -55.45
C THR A 24 17.17 -12.63 -54.17
N ILE A 25 18.33 -12.67 -53.53
CA ILE A 25 18.67 -11.87 -52.32
C ILE A 25 18.60 -10.36 -52.63
N ILE A 26 19.16 -9.92 -53.77
CA ILE A 26 19.07 -8.53 -54.24
C ILE A 26 17.61 -8.16 -54.49
N GLY A 27 16.85 -8.99 -55.17
CA GLY A 27 15.42 -8.80 -55.45
C GLY A 27 14.59 -8.67 -54.18
N ILE A 28 14.80 -9.57 -53.21
CA ILE A 28 14.17 -9.48 -51.89
C ILE A 28 14.57 -8.20 -51.16
N GLY A 29 15.83 -7.81 -51.23
CA GLY A 29 16.34 -6.56 -50.67
C GLY A 29 15.69 -5.32 -51.30
N VAL A 30 15.54 -5.28 -52.61
CA VAL A 30 14.87 -4.18 -53.33
C VAL A 30 13.38 -4.12 -52.98
N ILE A 31 12.68 -5.26 -52.98
CA ILE A 31 11.25 -5.32 -52.54
C ILE A 31 11.12 -4.86 -51.11
N GLY A 32 11.98 -5.32 -50.20
CA GLY A 32 12.00 -4.89 -48.79
C GLY A 32 12.24 -3.36 -48.67
N LEU A 33 13.10 -2.80 -49.48
CA LEU A 33 13.36 -1.36 -49.51
C LEU A 33 12.16 -0.56 -50.04
N VAL A 34 11.51 -1.02 -51.11
CA VAL A 34 10.29 -0.38 -51.64
C VAL A 34 9.14 -0.44 -50.66
N VAL A 35 8.91 -1.61 -50.02
CA VAL A 35 7.88 -1.76 -48.95
C VAL A 35 8.23 -0.86 -47.77
N GLY A 36 9.48 -0.81 -47.31
CA GLY A 36 9.93 0.06 -46.25
C GLY A 36 9.67 1.54 -46.55
N LEU A 37 10.03 2.01 -47.77
CA LEU A 37 9.75 3.38 -48.21
C LEU A 37 8.25 3.68 -48.28
N PHE A 38 7.45 2.75 -48.76
CA PHE A 38 6.00 2.91 -48.80
C PHE A 38 5.39 3.01 -47.40
N LEU A 39 5.81 2.14 -46.46
CA LEU A 39 5.38 2.21 -45.05
C LEU A 39 5.84 3.50 -44.39
N THR A 40 7.06 3.94 -44.63
CA THR A 40 7.58 5.22 -44.11
C THR A 40 6.74 6.39 -44.63
N PHE A 41 6.41 6.38 -45.94
CA PHE A 41 5.58 7.42 -46.52
C PHE A 41 4.15 7.46 -45.92
N THR A 42 3.53 6.29 -45.70
CA THR A 42 2.23 6.21 -45.03
C THR A 42 2.27 6.72 -43.59
N MET A 43 3.34 6.38 -42.81
CA MET A 43 3.54 6.84 -41.43
C MET A 43 3.79 8.36 -41.35
N LEU A 44 4.33 8.99 -42.38
CA LEU A 44 4.58 10.43 -42.43
C LEU A 44 3.36 11.24 -42.90
N LYS A 45 2.29 10.60 -43.38
CA LYS A 45 1.12 11.30 -43.92
C LYS A 45 0.40 12.13 -42.85
N ASP A 46 0.31 11.61 -41.66
CA ASP A 46 -0.36 12.24 -40.53
C ASP A 46 0.64 12.90 -39.55
N LYS A 47 1.89 13.20 -40.02
CA LYS A 47 2.91 13.92 -39.26
C LYS A 47 2.42 15.34 -38.94
N PRO A 48 2.50 15.82 -37.67
CA PRO A 48 2.26 17.20 -37.34
C PRO A 48 3.12 18.17 -38.16
N ASP A 49 2.59 19.35 -38.49
CA ASP A 49 3.39 20.41 -39.10
C ASP A 49 4.33 21.01 -38.04
N LEU A 50 5.60 21.20 -38.43
CA LEU A 50 6.56 21.81 -37.52
C LEU A 50 6.26 23.29 -37.34
N ASN A 51 5.91 23.70 -36.15
CA ASN A 51 5.81 25.08 -35.72
C ASN A 51 6.85 25.39 -34.65
N VAL A 52 7.84 26.21 -34.96
CA VAL A 52 8.93 26.54 -34.02
C VAL A 52 8.40 27.35 -32.83
N ASP A 53 7.32 28.10 -33.01
CA ASP A 53 6.72 28.88 -31.92
C ASP A 53 6.07 27.99 -30.82
N GLU A 54 5.74 26.74 -31.10
CA GLU A 54 5.28 25.77 -30.09
C GLU A 54 6.35 25.35 -29.08
N PHE A 55 7.63 25.54 -29.42
CA PHE A 55 8.72 25.34 -28.49
C PHE A 55 8.95 26.55 -27.59
N VAL A 56 8.48 27.74 -27.99
CA VAL A 56 8.66 29.02 -27.28
C VAL A 56 7.30 29.72 -27.16
N SER A 57 6.54 29.42 -26.14
CA SER A 57 5.27 30.14 -25.89
C SER A 57 5.51 31.51 -25.26
N LYS A 58 4.83 32.52 -25.78
CA LYS A 58 4.85 33.90 -25.26
C LYS A 58 3.62 34.28 -24.43
N GLN A 59 2.59 33.41 -24.41
CA GLN A 59 1.34 33.67 -23.68
C GLN A 59 1.31 32.95 -22.35
N SER A 60 0.69 33.55 -21.33
CA SER A 60 0.42 32.94 -20.05
C SER A 60 -0.76 31.98 -20.16
N SER A 61 -0.73 30.88 -19.41
CA SER A 61 -1.97 30.15 -19.18
C SER A 61 -2.81 30.85 -18.12
N GLN A 62 -4.12 30.75 -18.27
CA GLN A 62 -5.12 31.39 -17.42
C GLN A 62 -5.89 30.32 -16.65
N ILE A 63 -5.98 30.47 -15.33
CA ILE A 63 -6.71 29.59 -14.46
C ILE A 63 -7.94 30.30 -13.95
N TYR A 64 -9.10 29.64 -14.06
CA TYR A 64 -10.40 30.17 -13.68
C TYR A 64 -11.00 29.33 -12.54
N ASP A 65 -11.74 29.99 -11.64
CA ASP A 65 -12.48 29.32 -10.56
C ASP A 65 -13.74 28.61 -11.09
N ARG A 66 -14.52 28.02 -10.17
CA ARG A 66 -15.79 27.37 -10.50
C ARG A 66 -16.86 28.25 -11.11
N ASN A 67 -16.77 29.58 -10.94
CA ASN A 67 -17.69 30.57 -11.46
C ASN A 67 -17.24 31.15 -12.81
N GLY A 68 -16.04 30.79 -13.28
CA GLY A 68 -15.42 31.30 -14.50
C GLY A 68 -14.68 32.63 -14.32
N GLU A 69 -14.38 33.00 -13.07
CA GLU A 69 -13.59 34.19 -12.78
C GLU A 69 -12.10 33.86 -12.82
N LEU A 70 -11.28 34.76 -13.38
CA LEU A 70 -9.82 34.57 -13.49
C LEU A 70 -9.17 34.66 -12.09
N ILE A 71 -8.50 33.58 -11.67
CA ILE A 71 -7.82 33.53 -10.38
C ILE A 71 -6.30 33.64 -10.48
N SER A 72 -5.71 33.23 -11.61
CA SER A 72 -4.25 33.29 -11.80
C SER A 72 -3.87 33.25 -13.27
N GLU A 73 -2.73 33.87 -13.56
CA GLU A 73 -2.02 33.71 -14.82
C GLU A 73 -0.66 33.08 -14.58
N ILE A 74 -0.36 31.96 -15.24
CA ILE A 74 0.88 31.23 -15.08
C ILE A 74 1.67 31.17 -16.38
N GLY A 75 2.99 31.30 -16.32
CA GLY A 75 3.89 30.95 -17.42
C GLY A 75 4.64 32.05 -18.16
N SER A 76 4.18 33.33 -18.21
CA SER A 76 4.82 34.30 -19.14
C SER A 76 5.81 35.31 -18.53
N VAL A 77 5.72 35.60 -17.24
CA VAL A 77 6.48 36.72 -16.64
C VAL A 77 7.58 36.30 -15.65
N LYS A 78 7.56 35.06 -15.11
CA LYS A 78 8.55 34.56 -14.15
C LYS A 78 9.25 33.29 -14.63
N ARG A 79 9.43 33.08 -15.95
CA ARG A 79 10.29 31.99 -16.42
C ARG A 79 11.73 32.34 -16.11
N GLN A 80 12.36 31.55 -15.30
CA GLN A 80 13.82 31.43 -15.24
C GLN A 80 14.30 30.50 -16.36
N ASN A 81 13.91 30.82 -17.62
CA ASN A 81 14.50 30.17 -18.77
C ASN A 81 15.97 30.59 -18.81
N VAL A 82 16.84 29.62 -18.85
CA VAL A 82 18.28 29.86 -18.91
C VAL A 82 18.70 29.83 -20.37
N SER A 83 19.46 30.85 -20.79
CA SER A 83 20.11 30.86 -22.10
C SER A 83 21.23 29.82 -22.14
N TYR A 84 21.52 29.26 -23.32
CA TYR A 84 22.64 28.34 -23.50
C TYR A 84 23.98 28.93 -23.00
N ASP A 85 24.18 30.24 -23.19
CA ASP A 85 25.43 30.91 -22.82
C ASP A 85 25.58 31.14 -21.30
N ASP A 86 24.49 30.95 -20.53
CA ASP A 86 24.49 30.96 -19.05
C ASP A 86 24.75 29.57 -18.44
N LEU A 87 24.81 28.51 -19.25
CA LEU A 87 25.03 27.16 -18.76
C LEU A 87 26.53 26.89 -18.52
N PRO A 88 26.92 26.35 -17.35
CA PRO A 88 28.29 25.93 -17.13
C PRO A 88 28.68 24.76 -18.03
N ASN A 89 29.92 24.75 -18.51
CA ASN A 89 30.42 23.68 -19.41
C ASN A 89 30.24 22.29 -18.80
N ASN A 90 30.49 22.12 -17.49
CA ASN A 90 30.30 20.85 -16.78
C ASN A 90 28.88 20.29 -16.94
N LEU A 91 27.88 21.17 -16.95
CA LEU A 91 26.49 20.78 -17.12
C LEU A 91 26.20 20.34 -18.54
N ILE A 92 26.64 21.13 -19.53
CA ILE A 92 26.50 20.79 -20.94
C ILE A 92 27.14 19.43 -21.21
N ASP A 93 28.40 19.25 -20.78
CA ASP A 93 29.16 18.03 -20.97
C ASP A 93 28.56 16.81 -20.27
N ALA A 94 27.97 16.99 -19.08
CA ALA A 94 27.29 15.92 -18.35
C ALA A 94 26.06 15.39 -19.11
N PHE A 95 25.22 16.28 -19.60
CA PHE A 95 24.05 15.90 -20.41
C PHE A 95 24.43 15.28 -21.73
N VAL A 96 25.41 15.90 -22.44
CA VAL A 96 25.89 15.38 -23.71
C VAL A 96 26.54 14.01 -23.55
N ALA A 97 27.35 13.81 -22.51
CA ALA A 97 28.00 12.52 -22.27
C ALA A 97 27.02 11.36 -22.03
N VAL A 98 25.92 11.60 -21.32
CA VAL A 98 25.00 10.53 -20.93
C VAL A 98 23.84 10.31 -21.91
N GLU A 99 23.34 11.39 -22.52
CA GLU A 99 22.13 11.32 -23.34
C GLU A 99 22.41 11.30 -24.82
N ASP A 100 23.32 12.16 -25.30
CA ASP A 100 23.58 12.33 -26.73
C ASP A 100 25.03 12.76 -27.03
N SER A 101 25.98 11.87 -26.85
CA SER A 101 27.41 12.15 -26.93
C SER A 101 27.90 12.71 -28.26
N ARG A 102 27.07 12.67 -29.30
CA ARG A 102 27.40 13.22 -30.64
C ARG A 102 26.42 14.32 -31.08
N PHE A 103 25.70 14.92 -30.13
CA PHE A 103 24.69 15.92 -30.38
C PHE A 103 25.12 17.00 -31.34
N PHE A 104 26.29 17.59 -31.13
CA PHE A 104 26.81 18.68 -31.97
C PHE A 104 27.27 18.25 -33.38
N THR A 105 27.23 16.96 -33.71
CA THR A 105 27.76 16.43 -34.99
C THR A 105 26.72 15.79 -35.91
N HIS A 106 25.57 15.33 -35.37
CA HIS A 106 24.52 14.73 -36.20
C HIS A 106 23.41 15.77 -36.53
N PRO A 107 22.62 15.59 -37.60
CA PRO A 107 21.56 16.52 -38.02
C PRO A 107 20.19 16.21 -37.44
N GLY A 108 20.05 16.01 -36.11
CA GLY A 108 18.77 15.70 -35.45
C GLY A 108 18.55 14.21 -35.17
N PHE A 109 19.13 13.36 -35.98
CA PHE A 109 19.07 11.90 -35.84
C PHE A 109 20.45 11.25 -35.97
N ASP A 110 20.85 10.43 -34.98
CA ASP A 110 22.09 9.70 -34.98
C ASP A 110 21.92 8.28 -35.52
N ILE A 111 22.06 8.11 -36.84
CA ILE A 111 21.92 6.81 -37.54
C ILE A 111 22.84 5.75 -36.95
N SER A 112 24.09 6.12 -36.62
CA SER A 112 25.10 5.19 -36.11
C SER A 112 24.74 4.66 -34.69
N ARG A 113 24.30 5.57 -33.78
CA ARG A 113 23.85 5.20 -32.43
C ARG A 113 22.57 4.36 -32.50
N PHE A 114 21.62 4.76 -33.32
CA PHE A 114 20.36 4.06 -33.50
C PHE A 114 20.57 2.65 -34.06
N SER A 115 21.42 2.49 -35.09
CA SER A 115 21.74 1.17 -35.64
C SER A 115 22.41 0.26 -34.62
N LYS A 116 23.33 0.81 -33.80
CA LYS A 116 24.00 0.07 -32.73
C LYS A 116 23.00 -0.36 -31.66
N ALA A 117 22.09 0.54 -31.23
CA ALA A 117 21.09 0.24 -30.27
C ALA A 117 20.12 -0.89 -30.73
N ILE A 118 19.70 -0.86 -32.00
CA ILE A 118 18.91 -1.95 -32.60
C ILE A 118 19.66 -3.28 -32.56
N LEU A 119 20.94 -3.31 -32.93
CA LEU A 119 21.74 -4.53 -32.97
C LEU A 119 21.94 -5.10 -31.54
N GLU A 120 22.15 -4.25 -30.54
CA GLU A 120 22.35 -4.68 -29.16
C GLU A 120 21.02 -5.13 -28.50
N ASN A 121 19.93 -4.44 -28.77
CA ASN A 121 18.59 -4.84 -28.32
C ASN A 121 18.16 -6.19 -28.95
N LEU A 122 18.51 -6.45 -30.21
CA LEU A 122 18.32 -7.75 -30.87
C LEU A 122 19.19 -8.85 -30.25
N LYS A 123 20.45 -8.55 -29.86
CA LYS A 123 21.33 -9.53 -29.21
C LYS A 123 20.89 -9.84 -27.77
N SER A 124 20.50 -8.82 -26.99
CA SER A 124 20.12 -8.96 -25.59
C SER A 124 18.68 -9.41 -25.37
N ARG A 125 17.85 -9.42 -26.44
CA ARG A 125 16.38 -9.61 -26.37
C ARG A 125 15.69 -8.68 -25.35
N SER A 126 16.29 -7.52 -25.10
CA SER A 126 15.80 -6.50 -24.18
C SER A 126 15.93 -5.12 -24.83
N PHE A 127 15.04 -4.19 -24.48
CA PHE A 127 15.10 -2.79 -24.91
C PHE A 127 16.04 -1.96 -24.02
N ALA A 128 17.25 -2.45 -23.75
CA ALA A 128 18.16 -1.87 -22.77
C ALA A 128 18.92 -0.63 -23.23
N GLN A 129 19.02 -0.38 -24.54
CA GLN A 129 19.72 0.80 -25.07
C GLN A 129 18.79 1.72 -25.86
N GLY A 130 18.71 2.99 -25.43
CA GLY A 130 17.99 4.06 -26.12
C GLY A 130 18.83 4.70 -27.25
N GLY A 131 18.23 4.91 -28.42
CA GLY A 131 18.85 5.56 -29.57
C GLY A 131 18.27 6.96 -29.85
N SER A 132 17.55 7.59 -28.94
CA SER A 132 16.94 8.92 -29.12
C SER A 132 17.98 10.02 -28.91
N THR A 133 17.89 11.09 -29.69
CA THR A 133 18.70 12.30 -29.57
C THR A 133 17.97 13.35 -28.72
N PHE A 134 18.66 14.41 -28.26
CA PHE A 134 18.02 15.55 -27.61
C PHE A 134 16.91 16.14 -28.46
N THR A 135 17.16 16.31 -29.75
CA THR A 135 16.15 16.85 -30.68
C THR A 135 14.93 15.96 -30.77
N MET A 136 15.10 14.64 -30.82
CA MET A 136 13.99 13.69 -30.81
C MET A 136 13.22 13.70 -29.47
N GLN A 137 13.91 13.83 -28.34
CA GLN A 137 13.27 13.95 -27.03
C GLN A 137 12.51 15.28 -26.93
N LEU A 138 13.07 16.38 -27.42
CA LEU A 138 12.41 17.68 -27.45
C LEU A 138 11.14 17.64 -28.32
N VAL A 139 11.21 17.07 -29.52
CA VAL A 139 10.07 16.87 -30.41
C VAL A 139 9.02 15.98 -29.77
N LYS A 140 9.41 14.85 -29.19
CA LYS A 140 8.52 13.94 -28.45
C LYS A 140 7.78 14.70 -27.37
N ASN A 141 8.49 15.44 -26.53
CA ASN A 141 7.93 16.19 -25.40
C ASN A 141 7.10 17.43 -25.80
N THR A 142 7.00 17.73 -27.11
CA THR A 142 6.20 18.85 -27.63
C THR A 142 4.98 18.36 -28.41
N TYR A 143 5.09 17.31 -29.23
CA TYR A 143 4.06 16.87 -30.16
C TYR A 143 3.43 15.51 -29.84
N PHE A 144 4.06 14.67 -29.03
CA PHE A 144 3.69 13.26 -28.85
C PHE A 144 3.51 12.84 -27.39
N VAL A 145 3.12 13.75 -26.54
CA VAL A 145 2.97 13.45 -25.08
C VAL A 145 1.79 12.52 -24.82
N ASP A 146 0.70 12.66 -25.60
CA ASP A 146 -0.54 11.88 -25.42
C ASP A 146 -0.44 10.42 -25.87
N ASP A 147 0.60 10.08 -26.58
CA ASP A 147 0.74 8.76 -27.21
C ASP A 147 1.30 7.66 -26.28
N GLU A 148 1.74 7.94 -25.06
CA GLU A 148 2.38 6.93 -24.19
C GLU A 148 1.39 6.00 -23.49
N ALA A 149 0.18 6.44 -23.21
CA ALA A 149 -0.82 5.67 -22.43
C ALA A 149 -1.72 4.71 -23.24
N ALA A 150 -1.77 4.87 -24.58
CA ALA A 150 -2.84 4.26 -25.41
C ALA A 150 -2.38 3.21 -26.46
N ILE A 151 -1.10 2.71 -26.47
CA ILE A 151 -0.56 2.29 -27.77
C ILE A 151 -0.01 0.87 -27.85
N GLY A 152 -0.55 0.11 -28.84
CA GLY A 152 0.05 -1.10 -29.38
C GLY A 152 1.34 -0.86 -30.21
N ALA A 153 2.19 -1.88 -30.36
CA ALA A 153 3.53 -1.81 -30.96
C ALA A 153 3.64 -1.12 -32.34
N SER A 154 2.58 -1.12 -33.15
CA SER A 154 2.56 -0.49 -34.49
C SER A 154 2.55 1.03 -34.45
N LYS A 155 1.80 1.65 -33.53
CA LYS A 155 1.76 3.09 -33.35
C LYS A 155 3.08 3.63 -32.77
N SER A 156 3.80 2.84 -31.96
CA SER A 156 5.11 3.23 -31.43
C SER A 156 6.19 3.38 -32.53
N VAL A 157 6.11 2.59 -33.60
CA VAL A 157 7.01 2.70 -34.77
C VAL A 157 6.67 3.93 -35.59
N GLU A 158 5.38 4.17 -35.87
CA GLU A 158 4.90 5.34 -36.59
C GLU A 158 5.34 6.63 -35.91
N ARG A 159 5.06 6.78 -34.61
CA ARG A 159 5.53 7.90 -33.79
C ARG A 159 7.04 8.08 -33.92
N LYS A 160 7.82 7.01 -33.84
CA LYS A 160 9.29 7.11 -33.93
C LYS A 160 9.78 7.58 -35.29
N VAL A 161 9.09 7.23 -36.37
CA VAL A 161 9.39 7.73 -37.73
C VAL A 161 9.03 9.24 -37.82
N GLN A 162 7.92 9.65 -37.24
CA GLN A 162 7.52 11.06 -37.21
C GLN A 162 8.45 11.91 -36.34
N GLU A 163 8.85 11.41 -35.15
CA GLU A 163 9.87 12.06 -34.30
C GLU A 163 11.19 12.29 -35.06
N ILE A 164 11.68 11.31 -35.80
CA ILE A 164 12.90 11.44 -36.62
C ILE A 164 12.71 12.51 -37.69
N ALA A 165 11.60 12.47 -38.42
CA ALA A 165 11.34 13.42 -39.50
C ALA A 165 11.23 14.86 -38.98
N LEU A 166 10.48 15.09 -37.89
CA LEU A 166 10.37 16.40 -37.24
C LEU A 166 11.72 16.88 -36.68
N SER A 167 12.53 15.98 -36.12
CA SER A 167 13.84 16.32 -35.59
C SER A 167 14.82 16.78 -36.70
N LEU A 168 14.80 16.10 -37.83
CA LEU A 168 15.57 16.53 -39.01
C LEU A 168 15.09 17.87 -39.59
N GLU A 169 13.80 18.14 -39.52
CA GLU A 169 13.17 19.39 -39.93
C GLU A 169 13.49 20.54 -38.96
N LEU A 170 13.42 20.28 -37.66
CA LEU A 170 13.71 21.25 -36.60
C LEU A 170 15.17 21.73 -36.70
N GLU A 171 16.13 20.84 -36.89
CA GLU A 171 17.55 21.19 -36.97
C GLU A 171 17.96 21.92 -38.26
N LYS A 172 17.08 21.97 -39.26
CA LYS A 172 17.25 22.87 -40.41
C LYS A 172 16.90 24.31 -40.08
N ASN A 173 16.01 24.53 -39.15
CA ASN A 173 15.43 25.82 -38.81
C ASN A 173 15.99 26.42 -37.53
N VAL A 174 16.50 25.60 -36.62
CA VAL A 174 16.94 25.97 -35.27
C VAL A 174 18.36 25.43 -35.04
N ASN A 175 19.27 26.27 -34.52
CA ASN A 175 20.64 25.85 -34.24
C ASN A 175 20.72 24.95 -32.97
N LYS A 176 21.84 24.21 -32.87
CA LYS A 176 22.09 23.25 -31.80
C LYS A 176 22.02 23.84 -30.39
N LYS A 177 22.59 25.04 -30.19
CA LYS A 177 22.56 25.72 -28.90
C LYS A 177 21.12 26.01 -28.43
N THR A 178 20.32 26.56 -29.35
CA THR A 178 18.90 26.84 -29.04
C THR A 178 18.09 25.55 -28.78
N ILE A 179 18.33 24.47 -29.55
CA ILE A 179 17.68 23.17 -29.29
C ILE A 179 18.05 22.64 -27.90
N PHE A 180 19.31 22.74 -27.49
CA PHE A 180 19.76 22.31 -26.17
C PHE A 180 19.18 23.17 -25.05
N GLU A 181 19.11 24.47 -25.22
CA GLU A 181 18.47 25.43 -24.33
C GLU A 181 16.98 25.06 -24.12
N LEU A 182 16.23 24.91 -25.22
CA LEU A 182 14.83 24.52 -25.20
C LEU A 182 14.62 23.15 -24.52
N TYR A 183 15.53 22.21 -24.76
CA TYR A 183 15.51 20.90 -24.15
C TYR A 183 15.65 20.98 -22.62
N LEU A 184 16.69 21.65 -22.11
CA LEU A 184 16.95 21.76 -20.68
C LEU A 184 15.84 22.53 -19.93
N ASN A 185 15.26 23.54 -20.57
CA ASN A 185 14.18 24.32 -20.00
C ASN A 185 12.82 23.57 -19.94
N LYS A 186 12.69 22.46 -20.68
CA LYS A 186 11.48 21.61 -20.71
C LYS A 186 11.58 20.32 -19.89
N LEU A 187 12.79 19.91 -19.49
CA LEU A 187 12.99 18.64 -18.79
C LEU A 187 12.30 18.59 -17.42
N ASN A 188 11.75 17.44 -17.10
CA ASN A 188 11.25 17.11 -15.76
C ASN A 188 12.34 16.45 -14.92
N PHE A 189 12.64 17.02 -13.76
CA PHE A 189 13.65 16.55 -12.82
C PHE A 189 13.05 15.83 -11.61
N GLY A 190 11.73 15.53 -11.61
CA GLY A 190 11.07 14.90 -10.47
C GLY A 190 10.87 15.86 -9.29
N GLY A 191 10.75 15.31 -8.11
CA GLY A 191 10.50 16.07 -6.88
C GLY A 191 9.04 16.42 -6.67
N SER A 192 8.75 17.05 -5.54
CA SER A 192 7.44 17.58 -5.24
C SER A 192 7.05 18.61 -6.31
N GLY A 193 5.89 18.42 -6.95
CA GLY A 193 5.38 19.34 -7.97
C GLY A 193 6.01 19.21 -9.36
N ASN A 194 6.66 18.09 -9.72
CA ASN A 194 7.21 17.88 -11.07
C ASN A 194 8.12 19.01 -11.53
N ILE A 195 9.28 19.19 -10.89
CA ILE A 195 10.23 20.28 -11.15
C ILE A 195 10.66 20.27 -12.61
N ARG A 196 10.26 21.32 -13.35
CA ARG A 196 10.59 21.47 -14.77
C ARG A 196 11.56 22.63 -15.02
N GLY A 197 12.54 22.36 -15.86
CA GLY A 197 13.60 23.29 -16.21
C GLY A 197 14.80 23.23 -15.28
N ILE A 198 15.98 23.37 -15.90
CA ILE A 198 17.28 23.18 -15.25
C ILE A 198 17.56 24.20 -14.14
N GLN A 199 17.12 25.45 -14.28
CA GLN A 199 17.29 26.47 -13.25
C GLN A 199 16.53 26.11 -11.97
N LYS A 200 15.26 25.70 -12.10
CA LYS A 200 14.45 25.25 -10.97
C LYS A 200 15.02 23.99 -10.31
N ALA A 201 15.55 23.07 -11.12
CA ALA A 201 16.20 21.88 -10.59
C ALA A 201 17.46 22.22 -9.77
N ALA A 202 18.28 23.16 -10.24
CA ALA A 202 19.46 23.64 -9.51
C ALA A 202 19.08 24.27 -8.16
N GLN A 203 18.05 25.09 -8.16
CA GLN A 203 17.51 25.72 -6.93
C GLN A 203 16.89 24.70 -5.97
N TYR A 204 16.10 23.73 -6.49
CA TYR A 204 15.44 22.71 -5.68
C TYR A 204 16.43 21.77 -5.01
N TYR A 205 17.38 21.23 -5.75
CA TYR A 205 18.31 20.26 -5.20
C TYR A 205 19.46 20.89 -4.43
N TYR A 206 19.93 22.08 -4.86
CA TYR A 206 21.18 22.67 -4.34
C TYR A 206 21.03 24.08 -3.81
N GLY A 207 19.87 24.73 -3.96
CA GLY A 207 19.71 26.14 -3.54
C GLY A 207 20.55 27.14 -4.33
N LYS A 208 20.99 26.81 -5.54
CA LYS A 208 21.91 27.57 -6.39
C LYS A 208 21.30 27.94 -7.73
N ASP A 209 21.83 28.98 -8.35
CA ASP A 209 21.58 29.25 -9.75
C ASP A 209 22.37 28.27 -10.63
N VAL A 210 21.84 27.97 -11.82
CA VAL A 210 22.42 26.98 -12.73
C VAL A 210 23.88 27.29 -13.08
N GLN A 211 24.25 28.56 -13.14
CA GLN A 211 25.61 29.05 -13.44
C GLN A 211 26.64 28.63 -12.40
N ASP A 212 26.20 28.38 -11.14
CA ASP A 212 27.04 28.06 -10.01
C ASP A 212 27.16 26.54 -9.75
N LEU A 213 26.63 25.71 -10.68
CA LEU A 213 26.65 24.27 -10.53
C LEU A 213 28.07 23.71 -10.68
N THR A 214 28.49 22.94 -9.70
CA THR A 214 29.75 22.18 -9.71
C THR A 214 29.64 20.93 -10.57
N LEU A 215 30.75 20.30 -10.88
CA LEU A 215 30.81 19.05 -11.68
C LEU A 215 29.97 17.92 -11.07
N PRO A 216 30.06 17.57 -9.75
CA PRO A 216 29.22 16.51 -9.17
C PRO A 216 27.71 16.85 -9.15
N GLU A 217 27.32 18.11 -9.00
CA GLU A 217 25.93 18.55 -9.08
C GLU A 217 25.39 18.45 -10.50
N SER A 218 26.16 18.92 -11.48
CA SER A 218 25.85 18.81 -12.91
C SER A 218 25.65 17.34 -13.35
N ALA A 219 26.54 16.47 -12.90
CA ALA A 219 26.45 15.03 -13.19
C ALA A 219 25.23 14.37 -12.53
N LEU A 220 24.86 14.81 -11.32
CA LEU A 220 23.65 14.29 -10.64
C LEU A 220 22.39 14.71 -11.41
N LEU A 221 22.24 15.98 -11.79
CA LEU A 221 21.07 16.44 -12.56
C LEU A 221 20.96 15.70 -13.90
N ALA A 222 22.05 15.52 -14.62
CA ALA A 222 22.05 14.76 -15.87
C ALA A 222 21.69 13.28 -15.65
N GLY A 223 21.94 12.76 -14.45
CA GLY A 223 21.55 11.40 -14.05
C GLY A 223 20.07 11.25 -13.72
N VAL A 224 19.50 12.23 -13.03
CA VAL A 224 18.10 12.20 -12.54
C VAL A 224 17.08 12.08 -13.66
N ILE A 225 17.28 12.75 -14.79
CA ILE A 225 16.29 12.82 -15.90
C ILE A 225 15.91 11.47 -16.51
N ASN A 226 16.72 10.45 -16.36
CA ASN A 226 16.46 9.13 -16.94
C ASN A 226 15.25 8.42 -16.29
N ALA A 227 15.06 8.60 -14.97
CA ALA A 227 13.90 8.17 -14.21
C ALA A 227 13.76 9.09 -12.97
N PRO A 228 13.13 10.28 -13.12
CA PRO A 228 13.20 11.35 -12.13
C PRO A 228 12.77 10.94 -10.72
N ASN A 229 11.70 10.17 -10.58
CA ASN A 229 11.23 9.71 -9.27
C ASN A 229 12.13 8.63 -8.66
N ALA A 230 12.71 7.74 -9.51
CA ALA A 230 13.56 6.65 -9.04
C ALA A 230 14.98 7.11 -8.65
N PHE A 231 15.49 8.18 -9.32
CA PHE A 231 16.81 8.74 -9.11
C PHE A 231 16.80 10.08 -8.34
N ASN A 232 15.64 10.46 -7.80
CA ASN A 232 15.56 11.61 -6.90
C ASN A 232 16.39 11.33 -5.63
N PRO A 233 17.43 12.14 -5.33
CA PRO A 233 18.33 11.90 -4.20
C PRO A 233 17.65 12.06 -2.84
N HIS A 234 16.58 12.87 -2.74
CA HIS A 234 15.78 12.99 -1.51
C HIS A 234 14.98 11.71 -1.22
N ASN A 235 14.59 10.95 -2.26
CA ASN A 235 13.82 9.71 -2.11
C ASN A 235 14.71 8.47 -2.04
N ASN A 236 15.83 8.45 -2.82
CA ASN A 236 16.73 7.31 -2.88
C ASN A 236 18.18 7.72 -3.15
N LEU A 237 18.87 8.07 -2.09
CA LEU A 237 20.23 8.57 -2.12
C LEU A 237 21.23 7.59 -2.77
N GLU A 238 21.09 6.29 -2.52
CA GLU A 238 21.97 5.26 -3.07
C GLU A 238 21.85 5.15 -4.58
N LYS A 239 20.61 5.07 -5.10
CA LYS A 239 20.37 5.01 -6.55
C LYS A 239 20.84 6.27 -7.26
N ALA A 240 20.58 7.44 -6.66
CA ALA A 240 21.02 8.73 -7.17
C ALA A 240 22.55 8.80 -7.23
N THR A 241 23.24 8.39 -6.16
CA THR A 241 24.72 8.33 -6.11
C THR A 241 25.30 7.42 -7.18
N ASN A 242 24.73 6.22 -7.32
CA ASN A 242 25.17 5.26 -8.34
C ASN A 242 24.97 5.82 -9.76
N ARG A 243 23.84 6.49 -9.99
CA ARG A 243 23.53 7.09 -11.28
C ARG A 243 24.44 8.28 -11.58
N ARG A 244 24.70 9.18 -10.62
CA ARG A 244 25.68 10.25 -10.73
C ARG A 244 27.07 9.71 -11.11
N ASN A 245 27.52 8.64 -10.45
CA ASN A 245 28.82 8.04 -10.72
C ASN A 245 28.90 7.44 -12.15
N GLN A 246 27.78 6.92 -12.67
CA GLN A 246 27.70 6.48 -14.08
C GLN A 246 27.85 7.65 -15.04
N VAL A 247 27.24 8.80 -14.74
CA VAL A 247 27.39 10.01 -15.57
C VAL A 247 28.86 10.48 -15.57
N LEU A 248 29.47 10.61 -14.39
CA LEU A 248 30.88 10.98 -14.25
C LEU A 248 31.78 10.02 -15.02
N TYR A 249 31.54 8.72 -14.94
CA TYR A 249 32.27 7.73 -15.73
C TYR A 249 32.12 7.97 -17.23
N LEU A 250 30.92 8.29 -17.73
CA LEU A 250 30.70 8.57 -19.15
C LEU A 250 31.38 9.89 -19.59
N MET A 251 31.36 10.91 -18.72
CA MET A 251 32.10 12.15 -18.98
C MET A 251 33.61 11.91 -19.12
N ASN A 252 34.19 11.12 -18.21
CA ASN A 252 35.60 10.73 -18.31
C ASN A 252 35.87 9.85 -19.54
N TYR A 253 35.04 8.85 -19.82
CA TYR A 253 35.15 7.96 -20.96
C TYR A 253 35.10 8.71 -22.31
N HIS A 254 34.31 9.78 -22.40
CA HIS A 254 34.21 10.62 -23.60
C HIS A 254 35.24 11.76 -23.62
N GLY A 255 36.06 11.89 -22.58
CA GLY A 255 37.13 12.86 -22.50
C GLY A 255 36.71 14.29 -22.16
N TYR A 256 35.54 14.46 -21.60
CA TYR A 256 35.04 15.76 -21.09
C TYR A 256 35.69 16.15 -19.76
N ILE A 257 36.09 15.18 -18.94
CA ILE A 257 36.81 15.38 -17.69
C ILE A 257 38.01 14.46 -17.60
N SER A 258 39.06 14.91 -16.90
CA SER A 258 40.25 14.13 -16.59
C SER A 258 39.98 13.06 -15.51
N ASP A 259 40.90 12.08 -15.40
CA ASP A 259 40.85 11.07 -14.34
C ASP A 259 40.86 11.70 -12.95
N LEU A 260 41.60 12.79 -12.74
CA LEU A 260 41.64 13.49 -11.46
C LEU A 260 40.29 14.17 -11.13
N GLU A 261 39.66 14.82 -12.09
CA GLU A 261 38.35 15.43 -11.92
C GLU A 261 37.27 14.38 -11.65
N TYR A 262 37.36 13.24 -12.38
CA TYR A 262 36.47 12.11 -12.17
C TYR A 262 36.58 11.57 -10.75
N GLU A 263 37.77 11.24 -10.26
CA GLU A 263 37.96 10.70 -8.92
C GLU A 263 37.57 11.73 -7.82
N THR A 264 37.88 13.01 -8.06
CA THR A 264 37.52 14.10 -7.12
C THR A 264 36.02 14.29 -7.03
N ALA A 265 35.32 14.35 -8.16
CA ALA A 265 33.87 14.54 -8.19
C ALA A 265 33.13 13.33 -7.63
N LYS A 266 33.65 12.14 -7.88
CA LYS A 266 33.09 10.87 -7.37
C LYS A 266 33.26 10.74 -5.86
N ALA A 267 34.31 11.28 -5.26
CA ALA A 267 34.58 11.28 -3.83
C ALA A 267 33.62 12.20 -3.04
N VAL A 268 33.01 13.18 -3.69
CA VAL A 268 32.03 14.06 -3.06
C VAL A 268 30.77 13.26 -2.73
N LYS A 269 30.31 13.31 -1.50
CA LYS A 269 29.08 12.67 -1.07
C LYS A 269 27.87 13.42 -1.62
N VAL A 270 26.87 12.71 -2.14
CA VAL A 270 25.66 13.34 -2.69
C VAL A 270 24.86 14.06 -1.62
N GLU A 271 24.78 13.48 -0.42
CA GLU A 271 24.10 14.12 0.72
C GLU A 271 24.65 15.51 1.07
N ASP A 272 25.95 15.73 0.90
CA ASP A 272 26.61 17.01 1.21
C ASP A 272 26.32 18.09 0.13
N LEU A 273 25.79 17.72 -1.03
CA LEU A 273 25.42 18.63 -2.10
C LEU A 273 24.00 19.17 -1.96
N LEU A 274 23.14 18.41 -1.28
CA LEU A 274 21.71 18.68 -1.26
C LEU A 274 21.36 19.72 -0.21
N VAL A 275 20.46 20.62 -0.57
CA VAL A 275 19.78 21.43 0.41
C VAL A 275 18.63 20.63 1.02
N ASP A 276 18.27 21.00 2.23
CA ASP A 276 17.09 20.45 2.89
C ASP A 276 15.83 20.78 2.06
N PRO A 277 15.08 19.77 1.58
CA PRO A 277 13.86 20.02 0.83
C PRO A 277 12.78 20.70 1.68
N TYR A 278 12.91 20.62 3.01
CA TYR A 278 12.00 21.24 3.98
C TYR A 278 12.51 22.59 4.52
N ALA A 279 13.71 23.03 4.10
CA ALA A 279 14.19 24.37 4.49
C ALA A 279 13.26 25.46 3.98
N LYS A 280 12.76 26.32 4.85
CA LYS A 280 11.95 27.49 4.47
C LYS A 280 12.72 28.31 3.45
N ARG A 281 12.22 28.37 2.22
CA ARG A 281 12.80 29.16 1.15
C ARG A 281 12.09 30.51 1.11
N HIS A 282 12.59 31.48 1.84
CA HIS A 282 12.10 32.87 1.81
C HIS A 282 12.51 33.59 0.51
N ASN A 283 11.99 33.18 -0.64
CA ASN A 283 12.42 33.72 -1.94
C ASN A 283 11.29 34.27 -2.80
N GLY A 284 10.21 34.78 -2.24
CA GLY A 284 9.25 35.38 -3.14
C GLY A 284 7.95 35.84 -2.50
N GLU A 285 7.35 36.78 -3.13
CA GLU A 285 5.98 37.22 -2.86
C GLU A 285 5.06 36.02 -3.04
N GLY A 286 4.44 35.53 -1.94
CA GLY A 286 3.44 34.47 -1.97
C GLY A 286 2.34 34.84 -2.97
N THR A 287 1.97 33.86 -3.81
CA THR A 287 0.85 34.03 -4.75
C THR A 287 -0.41 33.49 -4.07
N PRO A 288 -1.52 34.20 -4.04
CA PRO A 288 -2.79 33.68 -3.55
C PRO A 288 -3.11 32.36 -4.22
N TYR A 289 -3.67 31.41 -3.47
CA TYR A 289 -4.12 30.09 -3.97
C TYR A 289 -3.01 29.16 -4.47
N GLN A 290 -1.75 29.41 -4.10
CA GLN A 290 -0.59 28.74 -4.71
C GLN A 290 -0.66 27.22 -4.58
N ALA A 291 -1.05 26.68 -3.40
CA ALA A 291 -1.17 25.23 -3.19
C ALA A 291 -2.22 24.59 -4.14
N TYR A 292 -3.31 25.29 -4.39
CA TYR A 292 -4.34 24.86 -5.34
C TYR A 292 -3.84 24.95 -6.79
N ILE A 293 -3.18 26.02 -7.14
CA ILE A 293 -2.61 26.24 -8.48
C ILE A 293 -1.58 25.17 -8.82
N ASP A 294 -0.74 24.76 -7.87
CA ASP A 294 0.28 23.74 -8.08
C ASP A 294 -0.36 22.36 -8.35
N GLU A 295 -1.44 21.99 -7.65
CA GLU A 295 -2.20 20.79 -7.98
C GLU A 295 -2.87 20.87 -9.36
N VAL A 296 -3.42 22.05 -9.73
CA VAL A 296 -3.99 22.30 -11.09
C VAL A 296 -2.92 22.08 -12.15
N ILE A 297 -1.70 22.58 -11.94
CA ILE A 297 -0.58 22.36 -12.87
C ILE A 297 -0.25 20.87 -12.97
N ALA A 298 -0.12 20.17 -11.84
CA ALA A 298 0.20 18.75 -11.79
C ALA A 298 -0.91 17.92 -12.48
N GLU A 299 -2.17 18.22 -12.22
CA GLU A 299 -3.29 17.54 -12.85
C GLU A 299 -3.39 17.82 -14.35
N THR A 300 -3.18 19.08 -14.79
CA THR A 300 -3.14 19.45 -16.20
C THR A 300 -2.10 18.63 -16.95
N ILE A 301 -0.89 18.51 -16.40
CA ILE A 301 0.18 17.71 -16.98
C ILE A 301 -0.24 16.23 -17.06
N ARG A 302 -0.86 15.71 -16.02
CA ARG A 302 -1.31 14.31 -15.97
C ARG A 302 -2.40 14.02 -17.01
N LEU A 303 -3.33 14.95 -17.22
CA LEU A 303 -4.45 14.81 -18.16
C LEU A 303 -4.04 15.03 -19.63
N THR A 304 -3.15 15.99 -19.87
CA THR A 304 -2.83 16.44 -21.23
C THR A 304 -1.44 16.08 -21.69
N GLY A 305 -0.53 15.77 -20.74
CA GLY A 305 0.89 15.64 -20.99
C GLY A 305 1.60 16.98 -21.25
N TYR A 306 0.88 18.10 -21.30
CA TYR A 306 1.43 19.43 -21.53
C TYR A 306 1.53 20.22 -20.24
N ASP A 307 2.68 20.86 -20.06
CA ASP A 307 2.92 21.79 -18.95
C ASP A 307 2.24 23.16 -19.24
N PRO A 308 1.26 23.59 -18.46
CA PRO A 308 0.57 24.84 -18.66
C PRO A 308 1.46 26.08 -18.44
N THR A 309 2.61 25.92 -17.77
CA THR A 309 3.60 27.01 -17.67
C THR A 309 4.36 27.22 -18.98
N VAL A 310 4.28 26.27 -19.90
CA VAL A 310 4.98 26.27 -21.20
C VAL A 310 4.00 26.37 -22.36
N THR A 311 2.92 25.60 -22.31
CA THR A 311 1.89 25.55 -23.34
C THR A 311 0.70 26.36 -22.87
N PRO A 312 0.35 27.50 -23.50
CA PRO A 312 -0.72 28.36 -23.06
C PRO A 312 -2.09 27.72 -23.17
N MET A 313 -2.82 27.77 -22.06
CA MET A 313 -4.15 27.16 -21.93
C MET A 313 -5.07 28.06 -21.09
N LYS A 314 -6.35 27.88 -21.25
CA LYS A 314 -7.37 28.30 -20.29
C LYS A 314 -7.78 27.03 -19.50
N ILE A 315 -7.66 27.10 -18.20
CA ILE A 315 -7.95 25.97 -17.31
C ILE A 315 -9.09 26.36 -16.39
N TYR A 316 -10.22 25.71 -16.55
CA TYR A 316 -11.41 25.92 -15.73
C TYR A 316 -11.39 24.89 -14.60
N THR A 317 -11.42 25.39 -13.38
CA THR A 317 -11.26 24.55 -12.17
C THR A 317 -12.54 24.46 -11.35
N SER A 318 -12.53 23.60 -10.36
CA SER A 318 -13.58 23.43 -9.36
C SER A 318 -13.40 24.33 -8.13
N MET A 319 -12.38 25.18 -8.07
CA MET A 319 -12.06 26.00 -6.90
C MET A 319 -13.26 26.86 -6.47
N ASP A 320 -13.60 26.74 -5.20
CA ASP A 320 -14.52 27.67 -4.54
C ASP A 320 -13.71 28.80 -3.90
N PRO A 321 -13.85 30.04 -4.38
CA PRO A 321 -13.04 31.17 -3.88
C PRO A 321 -13.25 31.44 -2.39
N ASN A 322 -14.44 31.17 -1.83
CA ASN A 322 -14.68 31.40 -0.40
C ASN A 322 -13.95 30.33 0.44
N VAL A 323 -14.03 29.07 0.03
CA VAL A 323 -13.33 27.96 0.73
C VAL A 323 -11.83 28.17 0.64
N GLN A 324 -11.29 28.46 -0.55
CA GLN A 324 -9.86 28.63 -0.76
C GLN A 324 -9.33 29.88 -0.03
N SER A 325 -10.09 30.98 -0.01
CA SER A 325 -9.71 32.19 0.73
C SER A 325 -9.54 31.92 2.24
N ILE A 326 -10.45 31.15 2.84
CA ILE A 326 -10.33 30.75 4.24
C ILE A 326 -9.08 29.87 4.45
N MET A 327 -8.76 28.98 3.52
CA MET A 327 -7.53 28.17 3.60
C MET A 327 -6.26 29.02 3.53
N ASP A 328 -6.24 30.01 2.66
CA ASP A 328 -5.13 30.95 2.54
C ASP A 328 -4.99 31.83 3.79
N ASP A 329 -6.10 32.28 4.38
CA ASP A 329 -6.10 33.06 5.63
C ASP A 329 -5.57 32.23 6.81
N ILE A 330 -5.94 30.93 6.90
CA ILE A 330 -5.41 30.01 7.90
C ILE A 330 -3.90 29.83 7.70
N GLN A 331 -3.46 29.63 6.46
CA GLN A 331 -2.06 29.47 6.10
C GLN A 331 -1.22 30.69 6.45
N ALA A 332 -1.73 31.88 6.16
CA ALA A 332 -1.07 33.15 6.41
C ALA A 332 -1.18 33.65 7.87
N GLU A 333 -1.80 32.88 8.76
CA GLU A 333 -2.09 33.29 10.15
C GLU A 333 -2.94 34.58 10.27
N ASN A 334 -3.74 34.88 9.25
CA ASN A 334 -4.59 36.08 9.20
C ASN A 334 -5.90 35.93 9.96
N VAL A 335 -6.14 34.83 10.62
CA VAL A 335 -7.35 34.57 11.40
C VAL A 335 -7.13 35.04 12.84
N GLU A 336 -7.23 36.32 13.08
CA GLU A 336 -6.94 36.98 14.34
C GLU A 336 -7.77 36.39 15.51
N GLY A 337 -7.09 36.01 16.62
CA GLY A 337 -7.74 35.45 17.82
C GLY A 337 -8.33 34.07 17.69
N TYR A 338 -8.17 33.42 16.58
CA TYR A 338 -8.79 32.10 16.35
C TYR A 338 -7.92 30.96 16.87
N PHE A 339 -6.64 30.88 16.47
CA PHE A 339 -5.62 30.01 17.05
C PHE A 339 -4.22 30.52 16.72
N GLU A 340 -3.24 30.04 17.47
CA GLU A 340 -1.81 30.29 17.20
C GLU A 340 -1.15 28.95 16.88
N TYR A 341 -0.21 28.93 15.95
CA TYR A 341 0.64 27.79 15.70
C TYR A 341 1.59 27.56 16.89
N PRO A 342 1.83 26.30 17.29
CA PRO A 342 2.67 25.99 18.47
C PRO A 342 4.10 26.52 18.36
N ASP A 343 4.68 26.43 17.19
CA ASP A 343 6.04 26.86 16.85
C ASP A 343 6.19 27.03 15.33
N GLU A 344 7.39 27.38 14.88
CA GLU A 344 7.66 27.65 13.46
C GLU A 344 7.82 26.39 12.61
N LEU A 345 8.01 25.22 13.19
CA LEU A 345 8.18 23.93 12.50
C LEU A 345 6.87 23.15 12.34
N PHE A 346 5.84 23.61 13.07
CA PHE A 346 4.52 22.98 13.01
C PHE A 346 3.87 23.20 11.64
N GLU A 347 3.40 22.12 11.02
CA GLU A 347 2.73 22.12 9.73
C GLU A 347 1.25 21.73 9.84
N LEU A 348 0.47 22.23 8.88
CA LEU A 348 -0.94 21.98 8.76
C LEU A 348 -1.30 21.90 7.29
N ALA A 349 -2.02 20.86 6.90
CA ALA A 349 -2.56 20.72 5.56
C ALA A 349 -4.04 20.36 5.60
N SER A 350 -4.79 20.87 4.64
CA SER A 350 -6.22 20.56 4.54
C SER A 350 -6.71 20.54 3.09
N ILE A 351 -7.81 19.83 2.86
CA ILE A 351 -8.49 19.77 1.57
C ILE A 351 -10.00 19.78 1.79
N CYS A 352 -10.75 20.33 0.81
CA CYS A 352 -12.20 20.27 0.78
C CYS A 352 -12.66 19.69 -0.56
N ILE A 353 -13.55 18.67 -0.51
CA ILE A 353 -14.02 17.90 -1.67
C ILE A 353 -15.55 17.92 -1.70
N ASP A 354 -16.15 18.14 -2.87
CA ASP A 354 -17.56 17.90 -3.15
C ASP A 354 -17.81 16.39 -3.23
N ASN A 355 -18.67 15.87 -2.35
CA ASN A 355 -18.91 14.44 -2.23
C ASN A 355 -19.52 13.83 -3.49
N SER A 356 -20.33 14.59 -4.21
CA SER A 356 -21.15 14.12 -5.32
C SER A 356 -20.36 13.82 -6.59
N ASN A 357 -19.29 14.57 -6.82
CA ASN A 357 -18.53 14.54 -8.07
C ASN A 357 -17.02 14.41 -7.90
N GLY A 358 -16.47 14.57 -6.68
CA GLY A 358 -15.04 14.51 -6.39
C GLY A 358 -14.28 15.80 -6.65
N GLU A 359 -14.97 16.91 -6.94
CA GLU A 359 -14.36 18.21 -7.18
C GLU A 359 -13.66 18.75 -5.92
N ILE A 360 -12.38 19.06 -6.04
CA ILE A 360 -11.61 19.72 -4.98
C ILE A 360 -11.93 21.22 -5.01
N THR A 361 -12.56 21.71 -3.95
CA THR A 361 -12.98 23.10 -3.85
C THR A 361 -11.95 24.00 -3.17
N GLY A 362 -11.01 23.44 -2.44
CA GLY A 362 -9.90 24.15 -1.82
C GLY A 362 -8.78 23.23 -1.35
N ILE A 363 -7.55 23.78 -1.32
CA ILE A 363 -6.33 23.10 -0.86
C ILE A 363 -5.51 24.05 0.01
N LEU A 364 -5.18 23.60 1.24
CA LEU A 364 -4.18 24.19 2.10
C LEU A 364 -2.98 23.23 2.11
N GLY A 365 -1.91 23.59 1.42
CA GLY A 365 -0.78 22.70 1.16
C GLY A 365 0.29 22.65 2.25
N GLY A 366 0.19 23.49 3.25
CA GLY A 366 1.16 23.61 4.34
C GLY A 366 1.37 25.09 4.73
N ARG A 367 1.80 25.33 5.94
CA ARG A 367 2.06 26.68 6.47
C ARG A 367 3.08 27.46 5.62
N SER A 368 4.07 26.77 5.09
CA SER A 368 5.17 27.38 4.32
C SER A 368 4.78 27.85 2.91
N TYR A 369 3.60 27.51 2.41
CA TYR A 369 3.19 27.90 1.06
C TYR A 369 3.02 29.42 0.91
N ALA A 370 2.62 30.14 1.98
CA ALA A 370 2.44 31.59 1.95
C ALA A 370 3.72 32.35 1.60
N ASP A 371 4.88 31.85 2.04
CA ASP A 371 6.17 32.56 2.01
C ASP A 371 7.18 31.98 1.02
N GLY A 372 6.90 30.82 0.43
CA GLY A 372 7.94 29.99 -0.18
C GLY A 372 8.03 29.95 -1.71
N GLY A 373 7.08 30.51 -2.45
CA GLY A 373 7.08 30.45 -3.92
C GLY A 373 6.33 29.23 -4.51
N GLN A 374 6.55 28.94 -5.78
CA GLN A 374 5.84 27.89 -6.52
C GLN A 374 6.47 26.50 -6.29
N LEU A 375 5.62 25.44 -6.36
CA LEU A 375 6.02 24.03 -6.35
C LEU A 375 6.80 23.60 -5.09
N LEU A 376 6.35 24.06 -3.94
CA LEU A 376 6.78 23.53 -2.64
C LEU A 376 6.14 22.16 -2.41
N LEU A 377 6.58 21.45 -1.36
CA LEU A 377 5.92 20.21 -0.95
C LEU A 377 4.48 20.50 -0.55
N ASN A 378 3.52 20.02 -1.33
CA ASN A 378 2.10 20.13 -1.02
C ASN A 378 1.72 18.99 -0.05
N HIS A 379 1.68 19.30 1.26
CA HIS A 379 1.36 18.32 2.30
C HIS A 379 -0.05 17.73 2.13
N ALA A 380 -0.96 18.41 1.43
CA ALA A 380 -2.29 17.89 1.19
C ALA A 380 -2.34 16.82 0.10
N THR A 381 -1.46 16.89 -0.91
CA THR A 381 -1.55 16.04 -2.11
C THR A 381 -0.33 15.13 -2.32
N GLU A 382 0.84 15.51 -1.81
CA GLU A 382 2.12 14.84 -2.09
C GLU A 382 2.77 14.17 -0.87
N GLN A 383 2.37 14.56 0.36
CA GLN A 383 2.86 13.92 1.57
C GLN A 383 1.98 12.72 1.94
N PHE A 384 2.62 11.60 2.25
CA PHE A 384 1.95 10.36 2.62
C PHE A 384 2.31 9.99 4.05
N ASN A 385 1.31 9.97 4.93
CA ASN A 385 1.43 9.61 6.33
C ASN A 385 0.47 8.50 6.71
N GLN A 386 0.73 7.82 7.82
CA GLN A 386 -0.22 6.83 8.35
C GLN A 386 -1.53 7.51 8.75
N PRO A 387 -2.71 7.00 8.32
CA PRO A 387 -3.99 7.63 8.63
C PRO A 387 -4.43 7.45 10.09
N GLY A 388 -3.80 6.51 10.83
CA GLY A 388 -4.24 6.15 12.16
C GLY A 388 -5.73 5.78 12.19
N SER A 389 -6.39 6.11 13.27
CA SER A 389 -7.80 5.71 13.50
C SER A 389 -8.84 6.32 12.55
N THR A 390 -8.47 7.22 11.63
CA THR A 390 -9.42 7.73 10.63
C THR A 390 -9.87 6.66 9.65
N ILE A 391 -9.06 5.63 9.45
CA ILE A 391 -9.36 4.52 8.53
C ILE A 391 -10.51 3.62 9.01
N LYS A 392 -10.73 3.51 10.33
CA LYS A 392 -11.64 2.53 10.95
C LYS A 392 -13.07 2.56 10.39
N PRO A 393 -13.75 3.71 10.28
CA PRO A 393 -15.09 3.72 9.73
C PRO A 393 -15.14 3.23 8.29
N MET A 394 -14.22 3.70 7.46
CA MET A 394 -14.24 3.43 6.02
C MET A 394 -13.70 2.06 5.65
N LEU A 395 -12.86 1.44 6.46
CA LEU A 395 -12.29 0.11 6.20
C LEU A 395 -13.04 -0.97 7.00
N ASP A 396 -12.96 -0.91 8.33
CA ASP A 396 -13.38 -2.02 9.17
C ASP A 396 -14.90 -2.13 9.24
N TYR A 397 -15.54 -1.03 9.60
CA TYR A 397 -16.98 -1.04 9.87
C TYR A 397 -17.82 -0.93 8.58
N ALA A 398 -17.37 -0.19 7.58
CA ALA A 398 -18.02 -0.15 6.28
C ALA A 398 -18.05 -1.54 5.62
N LEU A 399 -16.92 -2.25 5.64
CA LEU A 399 -16.85 -3.62 5.12
C LEU A 399 -17.61 -4.62 5.99
N ALA A 400 -17.67 -4.40 7.30
CA ALA A 400 -18.49 -5.21 8.19
C ALA A 400 -19.99 -5.05 7.85
N PHE A 401 -20.49 -3.82 7.68
CA PHE A 401 -21.85 -3.58 7.21
C PHE A 401 -22.10 -4.14 5.81
N GLU A 402 -21.13 -4.05 4.92
CA GLU A 402 -21.28 -4.61 3.58
C GLU A 402 -21.41 -6.13 3.58
N ASN A 403 -20.64 -6.81 4.44
CA ASN A 403 -20.43 -8.24 4.30
C ASN A 403 -20.97 -9.10 5.45
N LEU A 404 -21.06 -8.59 6.69
CA LEU A 404 -21.31 -9.41 7.86
C LEU A 404 -22.78 -9.40 8.31
N GLY A 405 -23.61 -8.49 7.75
CA GLY A 405 -25.02 -8.35 8.14
C GLY A 405 -25.18 -7.72 9.54
N TRP A 406 -24.25 -6.84 9.92
CA TRP A 406 -24.28 -6.16 11.20
C TRP A 406 -25.28 -4.99 11.21
N ALA A 407 -25.88 -4.77 12.37
CA ALA A 407 -26.64 -3.57 12.67
C ALA A 407 -25.75 -2.52 13.34
N THR A 408 -26.15 -1.25 13.34
CA THR A 408 -25.44 -0.19 14.07
C THR A 408 -25.40 -0.41 15.59
N SER A 409 -26.28 -1.25 16.13
CA SER A 409 -26.33 -1.70 17.52
C SER A 409 -25.54 -2.99 17.78
N HIS A 410 -24.78 -3.50 16.81
CA HIS A 410 -23.94 -4.69 16.99
C HIS A 410 -22.97 -4.50 18.17
N VAL A 411 -22.74 -5.56 18.94
CA VAL A 411 -21.86 -5.55 20.11
C VAL A 411 -20.62 -6.38 19.82
N MET A 412 -19.46 -5.79 20.06
CA MET A 412 -18.17 -6.46 19.99
C MET A 412 -17.56 -6.63 21.38
N VAL A 413 -16.52 -7.43 21.51
CA VAL A 413 -15.78 -7.59 22.77
C VAL A 413 -14.42 -6.89 22.63
N ASP A 414 -14.26 -5.76 23.30
CA ASP A 414 -12.99 -5.07 23.44
C ASP A 414 -12.09 -5.83 24.44
N LYS A 415 -11.06 -6.47 23.95
CA LYS A 415 -10.15 -7.34 24.70
C LYS A 415 -8.71 -7.23 24.18
N PRO A 416 -7.68 -7.53 25.00
CA PRO A 416 -6.30 -7.56 24.52
C PRO A 416 -6.11 -8.60 23.41
N LEU A 417 -5.39 -8.20 22.37
CA LEU A 417 -5.00 -9.03 21.22
C LEU A 417 -3.48 -8.97 21.08
N VAL A 418 -2.90 -9.91 20.34
CA VAL A 418 -1.50 -9.85 19.90
C VAL A 418 -1.42 -9.89 18.38
N TRP A 419 -0.42 -9.23 17.84
CA TRP A 419 -0.14 -9.38 16.41
C TRP A 419 0.32 -10.81 16.11
N ALA A 420 -0.19 -11.38 15.04
CA ALA A 420 0.15 -12.73 14.63
C ALA A 420 1.68 -12.93 14.52
N GLY A 421 2.19 -13.97 15.17
CA GLY A 421 3.61 -14.29 15.18
C GLY A 421 4.48 -13.46 16.13
N THR A 422 3.88 -12.65 17.01
CA THR A 422 4.59 -11.82 17.99
C THR A 422 4.00 -11.95 19.39
N ASP A 423 4.73 -11.47 20.41
CA ASP A 423 4.22 -11.25 21.77
C ASP A 423 3.78 -9.79 22.02
N PHE A 424 3.67 -8.98 20.94
CA PHE A 424 3.30 -7.58 21.08
C PHE A 424 1.79 -7.43 21.29
N VAL A 425 1.42 -6.93 22.47
CA VAL A 425 0.02 -6.72 22.86
C VAL A 425 -0.51 -5.42 22.26
N ILE A 426 -1.64 -5.52 21.60
CA ILE A 426 -2.36 -4.39 21.04
C ILE A 426 -3.16 -3.72 22.16
N GLN A 427 -2.98 -2.41 22.31
CA GLN A 427 -3.67 -1.61 23.32
C GLN A 427 -4.59 -0.57 22.68
N ASN A 428 -5.66 -0.23 23.39
CA ASN A 428 -6.40 0.99 23.11
C ASN A 428 -5.59 2.23 23.55
N ALA A 429 -5.90 3.39 22.99
CA ALA A 429 -5.18 4.62 23.30
C ALA A 429 -5.23 5.00 24.81
N ASN A 430 -6.29 4.60 25.53
CA ASN A 430 -6.43 4.80 26.97
C ASN A 430 -5.78 3.71 27.83
N GLY A 431 -5.17 2.69 27.21
CA GLY A 431 -4.55 1.54 27.88
C GLY A 431 -5.53 0.58 28.58
N ARG A 432 -6.84 0.69 28.32
CA ARG A 432 -7.89 -0.11 28.96
C ARG A 432 -8.63 -0.95 27.94
N TYR A 433 -9.34 -1.97 28.43
CA TYR A 433 -10.24 -2.81 27.68
C TYR A 433 -11.61 -2.79 28.33
N GLU A 434 -12.64 -2.48 27.54
CA GLU A 434 -14.00 -2.19 28.04
C GLU A 434 -14.89 -3.43 28.15
N GLY A 435 -14.49 -4.57 27.55
CA GLY A 435 -15.35 -5.75 27.43
C GLY A 435 -16.37 -5.61 26.31
N GLN A 436 -17.63 -5.91 26.56
CA GLN A 436 -18.69 -5.73 25.55
C GLN A 436 -18.97 -4.25 25.31
N VAL A 437 -18.87 -3.84 24.04
CA VAL A 437 -19.11 -2.46 23.58
C VAL A 437 -19.99 -2.47 22.33
N THR A 438 -20.86 -1.48 22.20
CA THR A 438 -21.60 -1.26 20.95
C THR A 438 -20.68 -0.71 19.86
N LEU A 439 -21.02 -0.86 18.56
CA LEU A 439 -20.25 -0.24 17.48
C LEU A 439 -20.18 1.28 17.65
N LYS A 440 -21.24 1.93 18.12
CA LYS A 440 -21.25 3.37 18.40
C LYS A 440 -20.18 3.76 19.40
N ASP A 441 -20.05 3.02 20.49
CA ASP A 441 -19.04 3.27 21.52
C ASP A 441 -17.64 2.92 21.03
N ALA A 442 -17.49 1.82 20.28
CA ALA A 442 -16.21 1.39 19.72
C ALA A 442 -15.64 2.45 18.76
N VAL A 443 -16.47 3.01 17.87
CA VAL A 443 -16.06 4.04 16.91
C VAL A 443 -15.88 5.39 17.60
N GLY A 444 -16.78 5.77 18.51
CA GLY A 444 -16.75 7.04 19.24
C GLY A 444 -15.51 7.15 20.15
N ASN A 445 -15.19 6.09 20.88
CA ASN A 445 -13.98 6.00 21.71
C ASN A 445 -12.74 5.57 20.90
N SER A 446 -12.90 5.33 19.60
CA SER A 446 -11.80 4.97 18.69
C SER A 446 -11.02 3.74 19.14
N LEU A 447 -11.71 2.71 19.68
CA LEU A 447 -11.08 1.50 20.19
C LEU A 447 -10.36 0.74 19.08
N ASN A 448 -9.18 0.19 19.39
CA ASN A 448 -8.33 -0.49 18.41
C ASN A 448 -8.73 -1.96 18.22
N THR A 449 -8.98 -2.66 19.32
CA THR A 449 -9.18 -4.11 19.24
C THR A 449 -10.51 -4.51 18.61
N PRO A 450 -11.63 -3.79 18.76
CA PRO A 450 -12.85 -4.04 17.99
C PRO A 450 -12.65 -3.81 16.48
N ALA A 451 -11.92 -2.76 16.08
CA ALA A 451 -11.65 -2.47 14.68
C ALA A 451 -10.86 -3.62 14.00
N ILE A 452 -9.79 -4.09 14.65
CA ILE A 452 -8.99 -5.22 14.17
C ILE A 452 -9.84 -6.49 14.05
N GLN A 453 -10.69 -6.77 15.02
CA GLN A 453 -11.59 -7.93 14.99
C GLN A 453 -12.59 -7.82 13.84
N ALA A 454 -13.19 -6.64 13.64
CA ALA A 454 -14.13 -6.41 12.53
C ALA A 454 -13.47 -6.68 11.16
N LEU A 455 -12.27 -6.13 10.91
CA LEU A 455 -11.54 -6.39 9.68
C LEU A 455 -11.17 -7.86 9.53
N GLN A 456 -10.74 -8.52 10.62
CA GLN A 456 -10.40 -9.94 10.58
C GLN A 456 -11.60 -10.80 10.20
N GLU A 457 -12.79 -10.54 10.76
CA GLU A 457 -14.03 -11.25 10.40
C GLU A 457 -14.41 -11.05 8.92
N VAL A 458 -14.17 -9.84 8.38
CA VAL A 458 -14.33 -9.58 6.94
C VAL A 458 -13.34 -10.40 6.12
N ILE A 459 -12.05 -10.44 6.52
CA ILE A 459 -11.01 -11.22 5.85
C ILE A 459 -11.35 -12.71 5.87
N ASP A 460 -11.80 -13.23 7.02
CA ASP A 460 -12.16 -14.64 7.17
C ASP A 460 -13.34 -15.04 6.26
N LYS A 461 -14.26 -14.11 6.02
CA LYS A 461 -15.43 -14.32 5.16
C LYS A 461 -15.14 -14.09 3.68
N LYS A 462 -14.29 -13.12 3.33
CA LYS A 462 -14.09 -12.62 1.96
C LYS A 462 -12.68 -12.80 1.41
N THR A 463 -11.67 -12.86 2.20
CA THR A 463 -10.24 -12.91 1.90
C THR A 463 -9.55 -11.53 1.82
N SER A 464 -8.23 -11.51 2.01
CA SER A 464 -7.41 -10.28 1.92
C SER A 464 -7.44 -9.61 0.54
N PRO A 465 -7.40 -10.33 -0.60
CA PRO A 465 -7.51 -9.70 -1.92
C PRO A 465 -8.78 -8.87 -2.12
N TYR A 466 -9.90 -9.28 -1.56
CA TYR A 466 -11.14 -8.49 -1.59
C TYR A 466 -10.99 -7.15 -0.85
N VAL A 467 -10.30 -7.16 0.30
CA VAL A 467 -10.04 -5.92 1.06
C VAL A 467 -9.10 -5.00 0.30
N VAL A 468 -8.07 -5.55 -0.35
CA VAL A 468 -7.15 -4.78 -1.22
C VAL A 468 -7.89 -4.16 -2.39
N GLU A 469 -8.74 -4.92 -3.08
CA GLU A 469 -9.59 -4.41 -4.16
C GLU A 469 -10.49 -3.27 -3.68
N TYR A 470 -11.11 -3.42 -2.50
CA TYR A 470 -11.91 -2.36 -1.91
C TYR A 470 -11.09 -1.10 -1.61
N LEU A 471 -9.90 -1.23 -1.01
CA LEU A 471 -9.02 -0.10 -0.73
C LEU A 471 -8.64 0.65 -2.01
N ASN A 472 -8.31 -0.08 -3.08
CA ASN A 472 -8.07 0.53 -4.40
C ASN A 472 -9.32 1.24 -4.94
N ASN A 473 -10.50 0.65 -4.77
CA ASN A 473 -11.78 1.22 -5.24
C ASN A 473 -12.19 2.51 -4.50
N ILE A 474 -11.64 2.78 -3.31
CA ILE A 474 -11.84 4.04 -2.57
C ILE A 474 -10.64 5.01 -2.68
N GLY A 475 -9.73 4.76 -3.63
CA GLY A 475 -8.65 5.69 -3.99
C GLY A 475 -7.30 5.44 -3.31
N PHE A 476 -7.10 4.31 -2.63
CA PHE A 476 -5.79 3.90 -2.09
C PHE A 476 -5.09 2.94 -3.06
N ASP A 477 -4.89 3.39 -4.29
CA ASP A 477 -4.36 2.63 -5.43
C ASP A 477 -2.90 2.14 -5.25
N GLN A 478 -2.16 2.70 -4.29
CA GLN A 478 -0.84 2.25 -3.91
C GLN A 478 -0.85 0.96 -3.08
N VAL A 479 -2.00 0.52 -2.55
CA VAL A 479 -2.09 -0.68 -1.70
C VAL A 479 -2.01 -1.94 -2.56
N THR A 480 -1.04 -2.80 -2.25
CA THR A 480 -0.85 -4.08 -2.94
C THR A 480 -1.18 -5.26 -2.02
N ALA A 481 -1.37 -6.43 -2.63
CA ALA A 481 -1.59 -7.66 -1.86
C ALA A 481 -0.35 -8.11 -1.06
N GLU A 482 0.85 -7.64 -1.43
CA GLU A 482 2.10 -7.94 -0.74
C GLU A 482 2.27 -7.08 0.52
N ASP A 483 1.81 -5.83 0.48
CA ASP A 483 1.95 -4.87 1.57
C ASP A 483 0.82 -4.98 2.59
N PHE A 484 -0.36 -5.43 2.15
CA PHE A 484 -1.56 -5.49 2.99
C PHE A 484 -1.39 -6.43 4.18
N ASN A 485 -1.74 -5.95 5.35
CA ASN A 485 -1.84 -6.75 6.57
C ASN A 485 -2.93 -6.18 7.51
N VAL A 486 -3.34 -6.96 8.51
CA VAL A 486 -4.45 -6.61 9.40
C VAL A 486 -4.19 -5.35 10.26
N GLN A 487 -2.93 -4.86 10.35
CA GLN A 487 -2.62 -3.61 11.06
C GLN A 487 -3.22 -2.38 10.35
N TYR A 488 -3.63 -2.52 9.09
CA TYR A 488 -4.35 -1.48 8.36
C TYR A 488 -5.68 -1.10 9.03
N ALA A 489 -6.29 -2.01 9.81
CA ALA A 489 -7.49 -1.72 10.62
C ALA A 489 -7.34 -0.50 11.54
N ILE A 490 -6.12 -0.22 12.00
CA ILE A 490 -5.85 0.93 12.87
C ILE A 490 -5.00 2.01 12.17
N GLY A 491 -4.86 1.90 10.86
CA GLY A 491 -4.08 2.82 10.04
C GLY A 491 -2.58 2.75 10.30
N GLY A 492 -2.08 1.58 10.66
CA GLY A 492 -0.66 1.32 10.94
C GLY A 492 0.06 0.57 9.82
N SER A 493 1.25 0.05 10.14
CA SER A 493 2.13 -0.66 9.21
C SER A 493 2.61 0.22 8.04
N THR A 494 2.52 -0.30 6.82
CA THR A 494 2.94 0.36 5.58
C THR A 494 1.86 1.23 4.94
N LEU A 495 0.64 1.29 5.53
CA LEU A 495 -0.42 2.14 5.02
C LEU A 495 -0.05 3.61 5.19
N ALA A 496 0.22 4.27 4.08
CA ALA A 496 0.47 5.69 4.01
C ALA A 496 -0.43 6.33 2.97
N VAL A 497 -1.09 7.42 3.33
CA VAL A 497 -2.10 8.10 2.51
C VAL A 497 -1.89 9.61 2.55
N SER A 498 -2.29 10.31 1.50
CA SER A 498 -2.33 11.78 1.50
C SER A 498 -3.64 12.29 2.11
N VAL A 499 -3.65 13.58 2.46
CA VAL A 499 -4.87 14.28 2.90
C VAL A 499 -5.96 14.18 1.82
N LYS A 500 -5.57 14.32 0.54
CA LYS A 500 -6.46 14.17 -0.62
C LYS A 500 -7.10 12.79 -0.70
N GLN A 501 -6.29 11.74 -0.60
CA GLN A 501 -6.81 10.36 -0.66
C GLN A 501 -7.76 10.06 0.49
N LEU A 502 -7.42 10.50 1.69
CA LEU A 502 -8.23 10.23 2.88
C LEU A 502 -9.57 10.98 2.85
N ALA A 503 -9.59 12.24 2.37
CA ALA A 503 -10.82 13.00 2.15
C ALA A 503 -11.70 12.32 1.08
N SER A 504 -11.13 11.94 -0.05
CA SER A 504 -11.84 11.26 -1.14
C SER A 504 -12.41 9.90 -0.71
N ALA A 505 -11.68 9.15 0.11
CA ALA A 505 -12.16 7.89 0.66
C ALA A 505 -13.36 8.09 1.62
N GLN A 506 -13.34 9.12 2.48
CA GLN A 506 -14.49 9.41 3.33
C GLN A 506 -15.68 9.96 2.54
N SER A 507 -15.46 10.78 1.51
CA SER A 507 -16.55 11.30 0.67
C SER A 507 -17.37 10.17 0.02
N THR A 508 -16.76 9.02 -0.25
CA THR A 508 -17.43 7.80 -0.73
C THR A 508 -18.59 7.38 0.17
N LEU A 509 -18.44 7.52 1.50
CA LEU A 509 -19.48 7.17 2.45
C LEU A 509 -20.68 8.12 2.35
N LEU A 510 -20.39 9.41 2.13
CA LEU A 510 -21.42 10.47 2.03
C LEU A 510 -22.09 10.48 0.64
N ASN A 511 -21.44 9.87 -0.35
CA ASN A 511 -21.94 9.75 -1.74
C ASN A 511 -22.57 8.38 -2.02
N GLY A 512 -23.28 7.79 -1.06
CA GLY A 512 -23.97 6.52 -1.26
C GLY A 512 -23.06 5.33 -1.63
N GLY A 513 -21.80 5.36 -1.22
CA GLY A 513 -20.82 4.31 -1.50
C GLY A 513 -20.13 4.43 -2.86
N VAL A 514 -20.38 5.50 -3.62
CA VAL A 514 -19.72 5.78 -4.91
C VAL A 514 -18.49 6.61 -4.66
N HIS A 515 -17.32 6.06 -4.95
CA HIS A 515 -16.05 6.79 -4.96
C HIS A 515 -15.90 7.60 -6.23
N MET A 516 -15.73 8.91 -6.09
CA MET A 516 -15.39 9.81 -7.19
C MET A 516 -13.92 10.20 -7.08
N PRO A 517 -13.12 10.07 -8.16
CA PRO A 517 -11.73 10.50 -8.15
C PRO A 517 -11.62 12.00 -7.84
N ALA A 518 -10.83 12.34 -6.83
CA ALA A 518 -10.62 13.72 -6.43
C ALA A 518 -9.84 14.49 -7.51
N HIS A 519 -10.39 15.62 -7.99
CA HIS A 519 -9.86 16.38 -9.11
C HIS A 519 -10.13 17.89 -8.97
N THR A 520 -9.29 18.68 -9.66
CA THR A 520 -9.42 20.14 -9.70
C THR A 520 -9.93 20.67 -11.03
N ILE A 521 -9.86 19.87 -12.09
CA ILE A 521 -10.04 20.34 -13.47
C ILE A 521 -11.41 19.97 -14.03
N ARG A 522 -12.14 20.96 -14.52
CA ARG A 522 -13.40 20.79 -15.26
C ARG A 522 -13.20 20.79 -16.78
N GLN A 523 -12.33 21.69 -17.27
CA GLN A 523 -12.08 21.84 -18.72
C GLN A 523 -10.73 22.51 -18.96
N ILE A 524 -10.05 22.10 -20.03
CA ILE A 524 -8.83 22.73 -20.53
C ILE A 524 -9.03 23.12 -21.99
N GLU A 525 -8.79 24.41 -22.32
CA GLU A 525 -8.81 24.93 -23.66
C GLU A 525 -7.40 25.34 -24.09
N PHE A 526 -6.88 24.76 -25.16
CA PHE A 526 -5.57 25.13 -25.69
C PHE A 526 -5.67 26.45 -26.51
N MET A 527 -4.81 27.40 -26.20
CA MET A 527 -4.79 28.70 -26.95
C MET A 527 -4.14 28.58 -28.34
N ASN A 528 -3.58 27.40 -28.67
CA ASN A 528 -2.94 27.13 -29.97
C ASN A 528 -3.85 26.40 -30.96
N GLY A 529 -5.16 26.30 -30.68
CA GLY A 529 -6.16 25.70 -31.58
C GLY A 529 -6.27 24.18 -31.53
N LYS A 530 -5.62 23.52 -30.58
CA LYS A 530 -5.87 22.09 -30.26
C LYS A 530 -7.27 21.94 -29.70
N GLU A 531 -7.85 20.75 -29.87
CA GLU A 531 -9.16 20.41 -29.31
C GLU A 531 -9.14 20.55 -27.78
N PRO A 532 -10.21 21.08 -27.17
CA PRO A 532 -10.34 21.16 -25.72
C PRO A 532 -10.33 19.78 -25.06
N VAL A 533 -9.78 19.67 -23.86
CA VAL A 533 -9.88 18.49 -23.02
C VAL A 533 -10.96 18.71 -21.98
N ILE A 534 -11.99 17.88 -22.00
CA ILE A 534 -13.03 17.81 -20.96
C ILE A 534 -12.88 16.45 -20.30
N PRO A 535 -12.22 16.37 -19.13
CA PRO A 535 -11.99 15.10 -18.46
C PRO A 535 -13.32 14.45 -18.06
N THR A 536 -13.40 13.14 -18.12
CA THR A 536 -14.52 12.38 -17.59
C THR A 536 -14.06 11.61 -16.34
N TYR A 537 -14.62 11.96 -15.20
CA TYR A 537 -14.33 11.31 -13.94
C TYR A 537 -15.44 10.31 -13.63
N ASN A 538 -15.12 9.03 -13.79
CA ASN A 538 -16.09 7.96 -13.59
C ASN A 538 -16.11 7.52 -12.12
N GLY A 539 -17.27 7.50 -11.53
CA GLY A 539 -17.47 6.98 -10.18
C GLY A 539 -17.37 5.46 -10.14
N THR A 540 -16.80 4.93 -9.07
CA THR A 540 -16.73 3.49 -8.76
C THR A 540 -17.64 3.17 -7.59
N GLN A 541 -18.60 2.28 -7.75
CA GLN A 541 -19.42 1.79 -6.63
C GLN A 541 -18.55 0.87 -5.76
N ALA A 542 -18.01 1.41 -4.68
CA ALA A 542 -17.12 0.67 -3.76
C ALA A 542 -17.91 -0.05 -2.66
N LEU A 543 -19.03 0.51 -2.22
CA LEU A 543 -19.93 -0.02 -1.20
C LEU A 543 -21.38 0.06 -1.66
N SER A 544 -22.27 -0.76 -1.09
CA SER A 544 -23.71 -0.52 -1.23
C SER A 544 -24.10 0.79 -0.55
N GLU A 545 -25.13 1.45 -1.07
CA GLU A 545 -25.68 2.67 -0.48
C GLU A 545 -26.05 2.46 0.99
N GLU A 546 -26.59 1.29 1.32
CA GLU A 546 -26.97 0.91 2.67
C GLU A 546 -25.75 0.80 3.62
N ALA A 547 -24.64 0.17 3.18
CA ALA A 547 -23.44 0.04 4.01
C ALA A 547 -22.79 1.40 4.23
N ALA A 548 -22.74 2.24 3.21
CA ALA A 548 -22.27 3.62 3.31
C ALA A 548 -23.12 4.41 4.33
N TYR A 549 -24.45 4.34 4.21
CA TYR A 549 -25.36 5.01 5.14
C TYR A 549 -25.21 4.53 6.59
N LEU A 550 -25.13 3.22 6.83
CA LEU A 550 -24.91 2.69 8.19
C LEU A 550 -23.59 3.18 8.80
N THR A 551 -22.57 3.36 7.98
CA THR A 551 -21.29 3.92 8.41
C THR A 551 -21.39 5.40 8.73
N THR A 552 -22.14 6.18 7.93
CA THR A 552 -22.36 7.61 8.21
C THR A 552 -23.14 7.81 9.53
N GLU A 553 -24.03 6.90 9.90
CA GLU A 553 -24.72 6.94 11.20
C GLU A 553 -23.75 6.78 12.39
N LEU A 554 -22.68 5.98 12.23
CA LEU A 554 -21.63 5.92 13.26
C LEU A 554 -20.82 7.22 13.32
N LEU A 555 -20.48 7.80 12.15
CA LEU A 555 -19.77 9.09 12.07
C LEU A 555 -20.59 10.24 12.65
N TYR A 556 -21.90 10.26 12.40
CA TYR A 556 -22.85 11.20 13.02
C TYR A 556 -22.84 11.07 14.55
N ASN A 557 -22.94 9.83 15.04
CA ASN A 557 -22.93 9.57 16.49
C ASN A 557 -21.62 10.01 17.16
N ASN A 558 -20.49 10.01 16.45
CA ASN A 558 -19.22 10.50 16.98
C ASN A 558 -19.27 11.99 17.34
N VAL A 559 -20.06 12.79 16.61
CA VAL A 559 -20.20 14.24 16.84
C VAL A 559 -21.30 14.54 17.86
N TYR A 560 -22.45 13.86 17.72
CA TYR A 560 -23.67 14.15 18.51
C TYR A 560 -23.87 13.22 19.72
N GLY A 561 -22.96 12.25 19.91
CA GLY A 561 -22.90 11.41 21.11
C GLY A 561 -22.03 12.04 22.21
N ASP A 562 -21.85 11.30 23.30
CA ASP A 562 -21.09 11.76 24.49
C ASP A 562 -19.55 11.65 24.32
N TYR A 563 -19.00 12.06 23.15
CA TYR A 563 -17.59 11.93 22.81
C TYR A 563 -16.89 13.29 22.80
N ALA A 564 -16.29 13.69 23.92
CA ALA A 564 -15.67 15.00 24.11
C ALA A 564 -14.68 15.46 23.03
N ASN A 565 -14.09 14.54 22.29
CA ASN A 565 -13.11 14.84 21.25
C ASN A 565 -13.73 15.50 20.02
N LEU A 566 -15.01 15.30 19.76
CA LEU A 566 -15.71 15.73 18.55
C LEU A 566 -16.87 16.70 18.82
N MET A 567 -17.23 16.91 20.08
CA MET A 567 -18.27 17.90 20.45
C MET A 567 -17.92 19.33 20.00
N GLN A 568 -16.64 19.67 19.84
CA GLN A 568 -16.18 20.99 19.40
C GLN A 568 -16.53 21.32 17.93
N ILE A 569 -16.87 20.29 17.11
CA ILE A 569 -17.29 20.48 15.71
C ILE A 569 -18.81 20.28 15.54
N LEU A 570 -19.55 20.12 16.63
CA LEU A 570 -20.99 20.00 16.63
C LEU A 570 -21.62 21.29 16.08
N ARG A 571 -22.62 21.13 15.20
CA ARG A 571 -23.45 22.21 14.65
C ARG A 571 -24.91 21.92 14.97
N ASP A 572 -25.63 22.96 15.35
CA ASP A 572 -27.07 22.85 15.66
C ASP A 572 -27.93 22.93 14.40
N ASP A 573 -27.42 23.52 13.33
CA ASP A 573 -28.17 23.92 12.16
C ASP A 573 -27.90 23.07 10.90
N TYR A 574 -26.89 22.20 10.93
CA TYR A 574 -26.64 21.16 9.92
C TYR A 574 -25.87 19.96 10.51
N ALA A 575 -26.04 18.79 9.89
CA ALA A 575 -25.40 17.58 10.35
C ALA A 575 -23.92 17.50 9.96
N VAL A 576 -23.07 17.09 10.92
CA VAL A 576 -21.65 16.83 10.71
C VAL A 576 -21.31 15.37 10.98
N TYR A 577 -20.50 14.78 10.12
CA TYR A 577 -20.03 13.39 10.15
C TYR A 577 -18.53 13.38 10.31
N ALA A 578 -17.97 12.84 11.40
CA ALA A 578 -16.55 13.04 11.65
C ALA A 578 -15.82 11.87 12.30
N LYS A 579 -14.49 11.84 12.06
CA LYS A 579 -13.54 10.94 12.71
C LYS A 579 -12.18 11.57 12.87
N THR A 580 -11.56 11.36 14.03
CA THR A 580 -10.17 11.74 14.31
C THR A 580 -9.23 10.56 14.13
N GLY A 581 -7.96 10.85 13.85
CA GLY A 581 -6.84 9.92 13.86
C GLY A 581 -5.61 10.52 14.53
N THR A 582 -4.80 9.67 15.11
CA THR A 582 -3.51 10.04 15.69
C THR A 582 -2.55 8.89 15.47
N THR A 583 -1.33 9.21 15.08
CA THR A 583 -0.21 8.25 15.01
C THR A 583 0.86 8.67 16.00
N ASP A 584 1.82 7.81 16.28
CA ASP A 584 2.92 8.12 17.18
C ASP A 584 4.29 7.81 16.54
N TRP A 585 5.34 8.40 17.10
CA TRP A 585 6.72 8.17 16.65
C TRP A 585 7.24 6.78 17.00
N GLY A 586 6.58 6.05 17.89
CA GLY A 586 7.04 4.77 18.38
C GLY A 586 8.48 4.83 18.86
N LYS A 587 9.30 3.84 18.47
CA LYS A 587 10.74 3.81 18.75
C LYS A 587 11.57 4.69 17.80
N ALA A 588 11.02 5.09 16.66
CA ALA A 588 11.74 5.88 15.66
C ALA A 588 12.09 7.28 16.15
N GLY A 589 11.33 7.84 17.09
CA GLY A 589 11.58 9.15 17.69
C GLY A 589 12.71 9.18 18.72
N VAL A 590 13.03 8.03 19.33
CA VAL A 590 14.00 7.95 20.46
C VAL A 590 15.40 8.50 20.10
N PRO A 591 15.98 8.23 18.90
CA PRO A 591 17.28 8.80 18.52
C PRO A 591 17.30 10.32 18.46
N TYR A 592 16.14 10.95 18.38
CA TYR A 592 15.96 12.41 18.29
C TYR A 592 15.56 13.06 19.62
N GLY A 593 15.42 12.27 20.70
CA GLY A 593 14.98 12.76 22.01
C GLY A 593 13.46 12.77 22.20
N ILE A 594 12.70 12.29 21.22
CA ILE A 594 11.23 12.25 21.27
C ILE A 594 10.77 11.08 22.16
N PRO A 595 9.87 11.30 23.13
CA PRO A 595 9.37 10.24 24.00
C PRO A 595 8.64 9.14 23.23
N VAL A 596 8.76 7.89 23.69
CA VAL A 596 7.99 6.77 23.14
C VAL A 596 6.48 7.02 23.33
N GLY A 597 5.70 6.87 22.27
CA GLY A 597 4.26 7.13 22.27
C GLY A 597 3.88 8.61 22.11
N ALA A 598 4.87 9.50 21.89
CA ALA A 598 4.58 10.89 21.52
C ALA A 598 3.91 10.93 20.14
N ALA A 599 2.83 11.73 20.03
CA ALA A 599 2.06 11.82 18.80
C ALA A 599 2.87 12.44 17.66
N LYS A 600 2.81 11.83 16.47
CA LYS A 600 3.48 12.26 15.25
C LYS A 600 2.51 13.05 14.36
N ASP A 601 1.42 12.40 13.97
CA ASP A 601 0.42 12.95 13.06
C ASP A 601 -0.92 13.10 13.79
N GLY A 602 -1.61 14.19 13.53
CA GLY A 602 -2.98 14.41 13.96
C GLY A 602 -3.90 14.59 12.74
N TRP A 603 -5.02 13.89 12.72
CA TRP A 603 -5.98 13.89 11.63
C TRP A 603 -7.38 14.25 12.10
N MET A 604 -8.10 15.03 11.30
CA MET A 604 -9.53 15.29 11.44
C MET A 604 -10.21 15.18 10.08
N LEU A 605 -11.13 14.26 9.96
CA LEU A 605 -12.10 14.19 8.87
C LEU A 605 -13.43 14.76 9.36
N GLY A 606 -13.94 15.74 8.67
CA GLY A 606 -15.25 16.34 8.93
C GLY A 606 -16.03 16.50 7.64
N SER A 607 -17.27 16.03 7.63
CA SER A 607 -18.11 16.04 6.42
C SER A 607 -19.50 16.56 6.74
N THR A 608 -20.11 17.17 5.73
CA THR A 608 -21.57 17.29 5.62
C THR A 608 -22.08 16.23 4.63
N SER A 609 -23.36 16.22 4.29
CA SER A 609 -23.86 15.39 3.18
C SER A 609 -23.25 15.78 1.82
N GLU A 610 -22.80 17.02 1.67
CA GLU A 610 -22.36 17.59 0.38
C GLU A 610 -20.84 17.70 0.27
N TYR A 611 -20.14 18.04 1.35
CA TYR A 611 -18.68 18.29 1.35
C TYR A 611 -17.95 17.52 2.42
N THR A 612 -16.73 17.11 2.10
CA THR A 612 -15.79 16.45 3.02
C THR A 612 -14.50 17.27 3.14
N THR A 613 -14.10 17.56 4.37
CA THR A 613 -12.81 18.15 4.69
C THR A 613 -11.91 17.13 5.39
N CYS A 614 -10.62 17.16 5.09
CA CYS A 614 -9.61 16.42 5.84
C CYS A 614 -8.49 17.38 6.22
N THR A 615 -8.17 17.42 7.52
CA THR A 615 -7.09 18.26 8.06
C THR A 615 -6.04 17.37 8.73
N TRP A 616 -4.79 17.54 8.31
CA TRP A 616 -3.61 16.96 8.93
C TRP A 616 -2.82 18.05 9.67
N ILE A 617 -2.25 17.69 10.81
CA ILE A 617 -1.28 18.49 11.54
C ILE A 617 -0.10 17.60 11.98
N GLY A 618 1.10 18.17 12.04
CA GLY A 618 2.28 17.42 12.42
C GLY A 618 3.58 18.20 12.23
N TYR A 619 4.65 17.46 12.10
CA TYR A 619 5.99 17.96 11.77
C TYR A 619 6.56 17.13 10.63
N ASP A 620 7.25 17.77 9.70
CA ASP A 620 7.82 17.10 8.52
C ASP A 620 8.78 15.96 8.90
N ARG A 621 9.54 16.16 9.95
CA ARG A 621 10.54 15.19 10.43
C ARG A 621 10.86 15.36 11.91
N ALA A 622 11.44 14.32 12.48
CA ALA A 622 12.08 14.41 13.80
C ALA A 622 13.38 15.19 13.68
N ILE A 623 13.57 16.18 14.56
CA ILE A 623 14.80 16.97 14.66
C ILE A 623 15.41 16.75 16.04
N LYS A 624 16.71 16.45 16.07
CA LYS A 624 17.41 16.14 17.32
C LYS A 624 17.39 17.34 18.27
N ASP A 625 17.05 17.04 19.53
CA ASP A 625 16.98 18.02 20.63
C ASP A 625 15.93 19.14 20.39
N GLN A 626 14.90 18.86 19.55
CA GLN A 626 13.73 19.70 19.35
C GLN A 626 12.45 18.90 19.57
N ASP A 627 11.42 19.54 20.12
CA ASP A 627 10.14 18.92 20.45
C ASP A 627 9.24 18.77 19.19
N THR A 628 9.77 18.12 18.13
CA THR A 628 9.03 17.88 16.88
C THR A 628 8.03 16.75 17.03
N TYR A 629 7.09 16.90 17.96
CA TYR A 629 5.97 15.98 18.19
C TYR A 629 4.78 16.76 18.78
N LEU A 630 3.59 16.21 18.60
CA LEU A 630 2.37 16.84 19.08
C LEU A 630 2.24 16.60 20.60
N SER A 631 2.82 17.48 21.39
CA SER A 631 3.01 17.33 22.84
C SER A 631 1.73 17.49 23.65
N ASN A 632 0.66 18.05 23.06
CA ASN A 632 -0.54 18.39 23.81
C ASN A 632 -1.82 18.08 23.02
N ASN A 633 -2.60 17.12 23.52
CA ASN A 633 -3.92 16.80 22.96
C ASN A 633 -4.84 18.04 22.82
N LYS A 634 -4.61 19.11 23.55
CA LYS A 634 -5.37 20.35 23.45
C LYS A 634 -5.12 21.05 22.10
N TYR A 635 -3.88 21.04 21.57
CA TYR A 635 -3.59 21.58 20.23
C TYR A 635 -4.27 20.75 19.15
N LEU A 636 -4.15 19.42 19.23
CA LEU A 636 -4.80 18.50 18.31
C LEU A 636 -6.30 18.85 18.17
N ARG A 637 -7.01 18.94 19.29
CA ARG A 637 -8.45 19.17 19.28
C ARG A 637 -8.84 20.57 18.83
N ASN A 638 -8.10 21.60 19.27
CA ASN A 638 -8.47 22.98 19.00
C ASN A 638 -8.17 23.40 17.57
N ILE A 639 -6.96 23.10 17.06
CA ILE A 639 -6.57 23.53 15.70
C ILE A 639 -7.39 22.80 14.65
N GLN A 640 -7.40 21.48 14.68
CA GLN A 640 -8.10 20.67 13.68
C GLN A 640 -9.62 20.92 13.69
N GLY A 641 -10.23 20.99 14.87
CA GLY A 641 -11.66 21.27 14.99
C GLY A 641 -12.04 22.66 14.51
N LYS A 642 -11.23 23.68 14.78
CA LYS A 642 -11.45 25.05 14.31
C LYS A 642 -11.33 25.13 12.78
N VAL A 643 -10.26 24.54 12.22
CA VAL A 643 -10.07 24.49 10.77
C VAL A 643 -11.25 23.78 10.08
N THR A 644 -11.64 22.61 10.59
CA THR A 644 -12.80 21.86 10.09
C THR A 644 -14.06 22.71 10.11
N ASN A 645 -14.34 23.41 11.21
CA ASN A 645 -15.51 24.29 11.34
C ASN A 645 -15.47 25.42 10.32
N MET A 646 -14.33 26.11 10.19
CA MET A 646 -14.19 27.24 9.26
C MET A 646 -14.44 26.80 7.82
N LEU A 647 -13.92 25.64 7.43
CA LEU A 647 -14.07 25.11 6.08
C LEU A 647 -15.51 24.65 5.80
N LEU A 648 -16.14 23.93 6.73
CA LEU A 648 -17.55 23.54 6.58
C LEU A 648 -18.47 24.76 6.57
N ASP A 649 -18.25 25.75 7.44
CA ASP A 649 -19.03 27.00 7.43
C ASP A 649 -18.83 27.78 6.11
N ALA A 650 -17.62 27.75 5.51
CA ALA A 650 -17.36 28.35 4.20
C ALA A 650 -18.14 27.64 3.07
N THR A 651 -18.20 26.29 3.09
CA THR A 651 -19.02 25.55 2.12
C THR A 651 -20.50 25.87 2.26
N VAL A 652 -20.99 25.99 3.51
CA VAL A 652 -22.38 26.38 3.78
C VAL A 652 -22.68 27.81 3.32
N ALA A 653 -21.72 28.73 3.49
CA ALA A 653 -21.85 30.11 3.01
C ALA A 653 -21.93 30.18 1.48
N SER A 654 -21.17 29.32 0.77
CA SER A 654 -21.17 29.27 -0.69
C SER A 654 -22.39 28.58 -1.30
N ASN A 655 -22.85 27.49 -0.67
CA ASN A 655 -23.79 26.56 -1.33
C ASN A 655 -25.12 26.41 -0.57
N GLY A 656 -25.25 26.99 0.62
CA GLY A 656 -26.41 26.86 1.51
C GLY A 656 -26.24 25.74 2.51
N LYS A 657 -27.27 25.56 3.37
CA LYS A 657 -27.24 24.54 4.42
C LYS A 657 -27.52 23.16 3.86
N PRO A 658 -26.62 22.19 4.09
CA PRO A 658 -26.84 20.82 3.64
C PRO A 658 -27.91 20.14 4.50
N GLU A 659 -28.72 19.29 3.89
CA GLU A 659 -29.61 18.40 4.62
C GLU A 659 -28.85 17.22 5.23
N ARG A 660 -29.45 16.50 6.18
CA ARG A 660 -28.89 15.23 6.68
C ARG A 660 -28.90 14.20 5.54
N VAL A 661 -27.90 13.30 5.54
CA VAL A 661 -27.87 12.17 4.60
C VAL A 661 -29.19 11.40 4.63
N THR A 662 -29.79 11.24 3.47
CA THR A 662 -31.09 10.59 3.33
C THR A 662 -30.99 9.11 3.59
N ARG A 663 -31.88 8.56 4.41
CA ARG A 663 -31.94 7.12 4.69
C ARG A 663 -32.41 6.35 3.44
N PRO A 664 -31.60 5.41 2.91
CA PRO A 664 -32.01 4.55 1.81
C PRO A 664 -33.21 3.66 2.14
N GLN A 665 -34.00 3.32 1.11
CA GLN A 665 -35.12 2.40 1.30
C GLN A 665 -34.72 0.99 1.77
N GLY A 666 -33.48 0.59 1.45
CA GLY A 666 -32.90 -0.69 1.84
C GLY A 666 -32.50 -0.80 3.33
N ILE A 667 -32.74 0.23 4.15
CA ILE A 667 -32.44 0.24 5.58
C ILE A 667 -33.68 -0.02 6.41
N ALA A 668 -33.64 -1.04 7.27
CA ALA A 668 -34.66 -1.36 8.28
C ALA A 668 -34.17 -1.00 9.70
N GLU A 669 -35.14 -0.86 10.62
CA GLU A 669 -34.85 -0.79 12.04
C GLU A 669 -34.96 -2.18 12.64
N ILE A 670 -34.02 -2.57 13.52
CA ILE A 670 -34.01 -3.84 14.21
C ILE A 670 -34.01 -3.62 15.74
N LYS A 671 -34.93 -4.24 16.43
CA LYS A 671 -34.97 -4.27 17.89
C LYS A 671 -34.61 -5.70 18.36
N HIS A 672 -33.54 -5.82 19.13
CA HIS A 672 -32.98 -7.13 19.50
C HIS A 672 -32.38 -7.12 20.92
N ILE A 673 -32.10 -8.31 21.46
CA ILE A 673 -31.36 -8.46 22.71
C ILE A 673 -29.93 -7.98 22.52
N LEU A 674 -29.46 -7.09 23.39
CA LEU A 674 -28.12 -6.50 23.35
C LEU A 674 -27.05 -7.59 23.44
N GLY A 675 -26.03 -7.50 22.63
CA GLY A 675 -24.89 -8.44 22.61
C GLY A 675 -25.17 -9.79 21.93
N THR A 676 -26.34 -9.97 21.30
CA THR A 676 -26.62 -11.20 20.55
C THR A 676 -26.26 -11.06 19.08
N PHE A 677 -25.64 -12.09 18.51
CA PHE A 677 -25.47 -12.27 17.06
C PHE A 677 -25.38 -13.77 16.74
N PRO A 678 -26.19 -14.30 15.84
CA PRO A 678 -27.32 -13.64 15.15
C PRO A 678 -28.31 -12.98 16.10
N TYR A 679 -29.00 -11.91 15.62
CA TYR A 679 -29.85 -11.08 16.44
C TYR A 679 -31.09 -11.86 16.96
N VAL A 680 -31.38 -11.74 18.23
CA VAL A 680 -32.49 -12.43 18.89
C VAL A 680 -33.56 -11.43 19.26
N SER A 681 -34.82 -11.76 18.99
CA SER A 681 -35.96 -10.95 19.39
C SER A 681 -36.03 -10.78 20.93
N PRO A 682 -36.41 -9.60 21.42
CA PRO A 682 -36.59 -9.41 22.86
C PRO A 682 -37.56 -10.43 23.46
N ILE A 683 -37.29 -10.84 24.68
CA ILE A 683 -38.13 -11.73 25.48
C ILE A 683 -39.25 -10.89 26.14
N GLU A 684 -40.47 -11.38 26.15
CA GLU A 684 -41.56 -10.68 26.83
C GLU A 684 -41.24 -10.43 28.32
N GLY A 685 -41.34 -9.18 28.74
CA GLY A 685 -41.01 -8.75 30.09
C GLY A 685 -39.54 -8.55 30.40
N MET A 686 -38.65 -8.59 29.36
CA MET A 686 -37.25 -8.30 29.52
C MET A 686 -37.01 -6.82 29.86
N ASP A 687 -36.04 -6.56 30.74
CA ASP A 687 -35.64 -5.20 31.11
C ASP A 687 -35.12 -4.46 29.84
N GLU A 688 -35.62 -3.24 29.60
CA GLU A 688 -35.28 -2.38 28.48
C GLU A 688 -33.76 -2.12 28.36
N LYS A 689 -33.00 -2.15 29.46
CA LYS A 689 -31.55 -1.99 29.45
C LYS A 689 -30.80 -3.09 28.67
N TYR A 690 -31.45 -4.23 28.43
CA TYR A 690 -30.91 -5.36 27.67
C TYR A 690 -31.39 -5.37 26.21
N ILE A 691 -32.15 -4.36 25.79
CA ILE A 691 -32.73 -4.28 24.46
C ILE A 691 -32.05 -3.16 23.69
N ALA A 692 -31.52 -3.49 22.51
CA ALA A 692 -30.95 -2.53 21.62
C ALA A 692 -31.85 -2.28 20.40
N THR A 693 -31.84 -1.03 19.95
CA THR A 693 -32.43 -0.64 18.65
C THR A 693 -31.32 -0.13 17.74
N GLY A 694 -31.24 -0.68 16.55
CA GLY A 694 -30.26 -0.32 15.55
C GLY A 694 -30.83 -0.27 14.14
N LEU A 695 -30.02 0.19 13.20
CA LEU A 695 -30.30 0.17 11.78
C LEU A 695 -29.52 -0.99 11.14
N ILE A 696 -30.13 -1.64 10.15
CA ILE A 696 -29.57 -2.79 9.44
C ILE A 696 -30.01 -2.77 7.98
N LYS A 697 -29.23 -3.38 7.07
CA LYS A 697 -29.72 -3.61 5.70
C LYS A 697 -30.94 -4.52 5.72
N ALA A 698 -32.04 -4.09 5.12
CA ALA A 698 -33.31 -4.83 5.16
C ALA A 698 -33.17 -6.28 4.67
N LYS A 699 -32.30 -6.53 3.68
CA LYS A 699 -32.00 -7.87 3.16
C LYS A 699 -31.30 -8.79 4.19
N ASP A 700 -30.58 -8.21 5.15
CA ASP A 700 -29.84 -8.93 6.18
C ASP A 700 -30.63 -9.02 7.50
N MET A 701 -31.79 -8.37 7.56
CA MET A 701 -32.66 -8.39 8.74
C MET A 701 -33.16 -9.79 9.01
N LYS A 702 -32.62 -10.41 10.04
CA LYS A 702 -33.06 -11.71 10.52
C LYS A 702 -33.05 -11.70 12.04
N LEU A 703 -34.24 -11.92 12.60
CA LEU A 703 -34.42 -12.11 14.04
C LEU A 703 -34.66 -13.58 14.31
N ILE A 704 -33.94 -14.09 15.28
CA ILE A 704 -34.14 -15.44 15.82
C ILE A 704 -35.17 -15.32 16.94
N ASN A 705 -36.07 -16.29 17.00
CA ASN A 705 -37.02 -16.40 18.14
C ASN A 705 -36.19 -16.65 19.41
N PRO A 706 -36.47 -16.00 20.54
CA PRO A 706 -35.86 -16.29 21.83
C PRO A 706 -35.89 -17.76 22.23
N GLU A 707 -36.84 -18.53 21.76
CA GLU A 707 -36.89 -19.99 21.97
C GLU A 707 -35.96 -20.78 21.06
N GLU A 708 -35.49 -20.18 19.93
CA GLU A 708 -34.48 -20.71 19.02
C GLU A 708 -33.10 -20.19 19.33
N ILE A 709 -32.86 -19.72 20.53
CA ILE A 709 -31.67 -18.98 20.89
C ILE A 709 -30.41 -19.70 20.54
N HIS A 710 -29.50 -18.90 20.03
CA HIS A 710 -28.20 -19.24 19.66
C HIS A 710 -27.35 -19.67 20.87
N ILE A 711 -27.37 -20.95 21.09
CA ILE A 711 -26.29 -21.66 21.73
C ILE A 711 -25.25 -21.88 20.61
N GLU A 712 -23.95 -21.74 20.89
CA GLU A 712 -22.91 -22.07 19.95
C GLU A 712 -23.23 -23.38 19.25
N SER A 713 -23.11 -23.41 17.93
CA SER A 713 -23.32 -24.60 17.16
C SER A 713 -22.43 -25.71 17.72
N PHE A 714 -23.02 -26.90 17.85
CA PHE A 714 -22.26 -28.09 18.22
C PHE A 714 -21.21 -28.32 17.12
N SER A 715 -20.03 -27.71 17.30
CA SER A 715 -18.92 -27.75 16.36
C SER A 715 -18.00 -28.90 16.73
N GLY A 716 -18.06 -29.98 16.00
CA GLY A 716 -17.32 -31.20 16.24
C GLY A 716 -18.24 -32.41 16.31
N GLU A 717 -17.68 -33.55 16.51
CA GLU A 717 -18.43 -34.77 16.60
C GLU A 717 -18.67 -35.17 18.05
N MET A 718 -19.92 -35.53 18.37
CA MET A 718 -20.19 -36.32 19.54
C MET A 718 -19.41 -37.63 19.44
N LYS A 719 -18.57 -37.88 20.42
CA LYS A 719 -17.89 -39.18 20.52
C LYS A 719 -18.65 -40.04 21.52
N ALA A 720 -19.02 -41.20 21.04
CA ALA A 720 -19.57 -42.23 21.91
C ALA A 720 -18.87 -43.54 21.60
N SER A 721 -18.46 -44.16 22.65
CA SER A 721 -17.87 -45.51 22.55
C SER A 721 -18.50 -46.43 23.60
N LEU A 722 -18.94 -47.59 23.16
CA LEU A 722 -19.49 -48.58 24.02
C LEU A 722 -18.42 -49.58 24.40
N ASN A 723 -18.20 -49.77 25.69
CA ASN A 723 -17.38 -50.89 26.18
C ASN A 723 -18.28 -52.13 26.27
N PRO A 724 -18.05 -53.13 25.37
CA PRO A 724 -18.86 -54.34 25.37
C PRO A 724 -18.66 -55.22 26.60
N ILE A 725 -17.66 -54.97 27.41
CA ILE A 725 -17.40 -55.77 28.63
C ILE A 725 -18.18 -55.23 29.82
N THR A 726 -18.22 -53.93 30.00
CA THR A 726 -18.81 -53.28 31.13
C THR A 726 -20.22 -52.69 30.88
N SER A 727 -20.69 -52.70 29.60
CA SER A 727 -21.93 -52.02 29.15
C SER A 727 -21.93 -50.52 29.42
N ASP A 728 -20.72 -49.93 29.57
CA ASP A 728 -20.56 -48.51 29.76
C ASP A 728 -20.49 -47.79 28.41
N ILE A 729 -21.31 -46.80 28.16
CA ILE A 729 -21.16 -45.85 27.08
C ILE A 729 -20.39 -44.65 27.60
N SER A 730 -19.24 -44.44 27.03
CA SER A 730 -18.45 -43.23 27.28
C SER A 730 -18.88 -42.19 26.28
N LEU A 731 -19.41 -41.09 26.78
CA LEU A 731 -19.87 -39.93 26.03
C LEU A 731 -18.84 -38.83 26.18
N THR A 732 -18.43 -38.27 25.06
CA THR A 732 -17.58 -37.10 25.06
C THR A 732 -18.16 -36.10 24.08
N TRP A 733 -18.56 -34.97 24.63
CA TRP A 733 -18.98 -33.80 23.85
C TRP A 733 -17.74 -33.04 23.42
N PRO A 734 -17.76 -32.40 22.27
CA PRO A 734 -16.85 -31.30 22.01
C PRO A 734 -16.93 -30.34 23.19
N LYS A 735 -15.78 -29.85 23.62
CA LYS A 735 -15.73 -28.84 24.68
C LYS A 735 -16.54 -27.63 24.23
N TYR A 736 -17.42 -27.13 25.11
CA TYR A 736 -18.12 -25.90 24.79
C TYR A 736 -17.08 -24.78 24.63
N PRO A 737 -17.10 -24.00 23.52
CA PRO A 737 -16.01 -23.07 23.20
C PRO A 737 -15.75 -22.04 24.32
N ASP A 738 -16.81 -21.62 25.02
CA ASP A 738 -16.74 -20.64 26.09
C ASP A 738 -17.15 -21.25 27.45
N GLU A 739 -16.17 -21.69 28.22
CA GLU A 739 -16.40 -22.26 29.56
C GLU A 739 -17.11 -21.31 30.52
N SER A 740 -17.04 -20.00 30.27
CA SER A 740 -17.70 -19.02 31.15
C SER A 740 -19.24 -19.18 31.15
N LYS A 741 -19.81 -19.67 30.02
CA LYS A 741 -21.25 -19.92 29.87
C LYS A 741 -21.76 -21.18 30.60
N LEU A 742 -20.85 -22.00 31.11
CA LEU A 742 -21.21 -23.15 31.94
C LEU A 742 -21.56 -22.74 33.37
N LYS A 743 -21.46 -21.45 33.69
CA LYS A 743 -21.89 -20.84 34.96
C LYS A 743 -22.78 -19.64 34.68
N VAL A 744 -23.50 -19.16 35.69
CA VAL A 744 -24.20 -17.88 35.60
C VAL A 744 -23.13 -16.78 35.46
N ALA A 745 -23.25 -15.98 34.44
CA ALA A 745 -22.28 -14.94 34.12
C ALA A 745 -22.32 -13.78 35.13
N GLU A 746 -21.16 -13.25 35.42
CA GLU A 746 -21.02 -12.00 36.20
C GLU A 746 -21.16 -10.79 35.29
N GLU A 747 -21.50 -9.62 35.83
CA GLU A 747 -21.55 -8.34 35.09
C GLU A 747 -20.15 -7.91 34.61
N GLU A 748 -19.11 -8.30 35.34
CA GLU A 748 -17.73 -8.15 34.97
C GLU A 748 -17.25 -9.45 34.28
N MET A 749 -16.61 -9.33 33.14
CA MET A 749 -16.08 -10.47 32.39
C MET A 749 -14.55 -10.46 32.34
N ASP A 750 -13.93 -11.63 32.47
CA ASP A 750 -12.51 -11.81 32.21
C ASP A 750 -12.24 -11.71 30.70
N VAL A 751 -11.52 -10.68 30.29
CA VAL A 751 -11.06 -10.48 28.90
C VAL A 751 -9.55 -10.64 28.79
N SER A 752 -8.91 -11.27 29.81
CA SER A 752 -7.47 -11.47 29.86
C SER A 752 -6.95 -12.28 28.68
N LEU A 753 -5.79 -11.90 28.18
CA LEU A 753 -5.10 -12.63 27.13
C LEU A 753 -4.20 -13.70 27.76
N LYS A 754 -4.41 -14.94 27.34
CA LYS A 754 -3.67 -16.11 27.86
C LYS A 754 -2.96 -16.84 26.70
N ARG A 755 -1.79 -17.42 26.98
CA ARG A 755 -1.12 -18.36 26.07
C ARG A 755 -1.83 -19.71 26.04
N SER A 756 -1.49 -20.53 25.07
CA SER A 756 -2.03 -21.89 24.94
C SER A 756 -1.73 -22.79 26.15
N ASP A 757 -0.68 -22.49 26.92
CA ASP A 757 -0.31 -23.18 28.18
C ASP A 757 -1.07 -22.65 29.39
N GLY A 758 -1.98 -21.66 29.21
CA GLY A 758 -2.78 -21.03 30.26
C GLY A 758 -2.07 -19.88 31.00
N SER A 759 -0.81 -19.58 30.70
CA SER A 759 -0.10 -18.44 31.30
C SER A 759 -0.70 -17.12 30.80
N VAL A 760 -0.87 -16.17 31.74
CA VAL A 760 -1.45 -14.86 31.43
C VAL A 760 -0.40 -13.96 30.81
N ILE A 761 -0.73 -13.38 29.64
CA ILE A 761 0.06 -12.34 28.99
C ILE A 761 -0.38 -10.96 29.51
N VAL A 762 -1.70 -10.72 29.53
CA VAL A 762 -2.32 -9.50 30.03
C VAL A 762 -3.52 -9.87 30.86
N GLU A 763 -3.56 -9.41 32.09
CA GLU A 763 -4.76 -9.49 32.93
C GLU A 763 -5.65 -8.29 32.66
N ALA A 764 -6.91 -8.54 32.27
CA ALA A 764 -7.87 -7.49 31.95
C ALA A 764 -9.31 -7.94 32.25
N LYS A 765 -10.11 -7.01 32.69
CA LYS A 765 -11.53 -7.18 32.95
C LYS A 765 -12.32 -6.11 32.23
N GLY A 766 -13.52 -6.45 31.80
CA GLY A 766 -14.40 -5.55 31.10
C GLY A 766 -15.87 -5.78 31.47
N LYS A 767 -16.74 -4.87 31.01
CA LYS A 767 -18.16 -4.94 31.26
C LYS A 767 -18.85 -5.98 30.37
N ARG A 768 -19.81 -6.68 30.94
CA ARG A 768 -20.77 -7.50 30.19
C ARG A 768 -22.08 -6.74 30.08
N LEU A 769 -22.62 -6.61 28.88
CA LEU A 769 -23.88 -5.90 28.63
C LEU A 769 -25.09 -6.81 28.77
N PHE A 770 -24.97 -8.08 28.38
CA PHE A 770 -25.98 -9.10 28.51
C PHE A 770 -25.36 -10.48 28.52
N ASP A 771 -25.98 -11.41 29.24
CA ASP A 771 -25.71 -12.83 29.16
C ASP A 771 -26.98 -13.64 29.30
N TYR A 772 -27.13 -14.67 28.47
CA TYR A 772 -28.30 -15.55 28.50
C TYR A 772 -28.46 -16.28 29.83
N SER A 773 -27.38 -16.56 30.55
CA SER A 773 -27.40 -17.22 31.82
C SER A 773 -28.20 -16.45 32.91
N TRP A 774 -28.35 -15.14 32.72
CA TRP A 774 -29.17 -14.31 33.62
C TRP A 774 -30.67 -14.60 33.48
N VAL A 775 -31.11 -15.10 32.33
CA VAL A 775 -32.50 -15.42 32.03
C VAL A 775 -32.72 -16.93 31.94
N TYR A 776 -31.80 -17.68 31.35
CA TYR A 776 -31.96 -19.10 31.02
C TYR A 776 -31.18 -20.08 31.91
N GLY A 777 -30.39 -19.59 32.87
CA GLY A 777 -29.42 -20.40 33.59
C GLY A 777 -28.16 -20.74 32.79
N PRO A 778 -27.21 -21.49 33.35
CA PRO A 778 -25.99 -21.88 32.68
C PRO A 778 -26.25 -22.92 31.58
N ILE A 779 -25.32 -23.05 30.65
CA ILE A 779 -25.31 -24.10 29.61
C ILE A 779 -24.89 -25.44 30.24
N ARG A 780 -25.51 -26.53 29.76
CA ARG A 780 -25.20 -27.91 30.10
C ARG A 780 -24.94 -28.73 28.85
N TYR A 781 -24.10 -29.74 28.96
CA TYR A 781 -23.87 -30.79 27.96
C TYR A 781 -25.03 -31.78 28.03
N LYS A 782 -25.79 -31.97 26.96
CA LYS A 782 -26.89 -32.93 26.91
C LYS A 782 -26.72 -33.90 25.77
N ALA A 783 -27.19 -35.12 25.96
CA ALA A 783 -27.25 -36.12 24.90
C ALA A 783 -28.55 -36.92 24.97
N ASP A 784 -29.22 -37.01 23.82
CA ASP A 784 -30.32 -37.94 23.62
C ASP A 784 -29.74 -39.25 23.11
N ILE A 785 -29.99 -40.33 23.84
CA ILE A 785 -29.53 -41.66 23.49
C ILE A 785 -30.75 -42.47 23.07
N LYS A 786 -30.78 -42.89 21.82
CA LYS A 786 -31.86 -43.69 21.23
C LYS A 786 -31.30 -45.02 20.81
N ARG A 787 -31.88 -46.08 21.34
CA ARG A 787 -31.55 -47.44 21.02
C ARG A 787 -32.63 -48.09 20.18
N THR A 788 -32.27 -48.65 19.06
CA THR A 788 -33.13 -49.44 18.19
C THR A 788 -32.59 -50.87 18.04
N ASN A 789 -33.47 -51.88 18.02
CA ASN A 789 -33.01 -53.27 17.82
C ASN A 789 -32.67 -53.55 16.33
N ALA A 790 -32.13 -54.71 16.05
CA ALA A 790 -31.76 -55.13 14.69
C ALA A 790 -32.93 -55.11 13.66
N LEU A 791 -34.16 -55.06 14.13
CA LEU A 791 -35.38 -54.95 13.32
C LEU A 791 -35.80 -53.50 13.09
N GLY A 792 -35.10 -52.53 13.66
CA GLY A 792 -35.39 -51.10 13.56
C GLY A 792 -36.43 -50.58 14.55
N ASN A 793 -36.88 -51.41 15.52
CA ASN A 793 -37.85 -50.96 16.55
C ASN A 793 -37.15 -50.24 17.67
N LEU A 794 -37.78 -49.12 18.14
CA LEU A 794 -37.29 -48.36 19.30
C LEU A 794 -37.33 -49.19 20.56
N VAL A 795 -36.22 -49.26 21.27
CA VAL A 795 -36.08 -50.01 22.54
C VAL A 795 -36.07 -49.06 23.74
N SER A 796 -35.31 -47.98 23.65
CA SER A 796 -35.24 -46.97 24.69
C SER A 796 -34.86 -45.60 24.14
N GLU A 797 -35.26 -44.52 24.80
CA GLU A 797 -34.87 -43.15 24.56
C GLU A 797 -34.65 -42.44 25.87
N THR A 798 -33.49 -41.87 26.11
CA THR A 798 -33.07 -41.22 27.36
C THR A 798 -32.28 -39.98 27.08
N THR A 799 -32.50 -38.90 27.85
CA THR A 799 -31.69 -37.70 27.80
C THR A 799 -30.75 -37.63 29.00
N ILE A 800 -29.47 -37.48 28.75
CA ILE A 800 -28.42 -37.31 29.74
C ILE A 800 -27.98 -35.87 29.79
N SER A 801 -27.75 -35.33 30.99
CA SER A 801 -27.18 -33.98 31.21
C SER A 801 -25.87 -34.10 32.00
N SER A 802 -24.89 -33.28 31.65
CA SER A 802 -23.60 -33.18 32.31
C SER A 802 -23.13 -31.73 32.46
N GLU A 803 -22.42 -31.46 33.53
CA GLU A 803 -21.70 -30.18 33.74
C GLU A 803 -20.31 -30.18 33.09
N THR A 804 -19.81 -31.36 32.72
CA THR A 804 -18.49 -31.55 32.09
C THR A 804 -18.62 -32.19 30.72
N GLU A 805 -17.60 -32.01 29.91
CA GLU A 805 -17.47 -32.50 28.52
C GLU A 805 -17.40 -34.01 28.35
N SER A 806 -17.35 -34.75 29.43
CA SER A 806 -17.34 -36.22 29.41
C SER A 806 -18.22 -36.82 30.50
N LYS A 807 -18.92 -37.86 30.15
CA LYS A 807 -19.74 -38.63 31.10
C LYS A 807 -19.74 -40.09 30.69
N VAL A 808 -19.72 -40.94 31.66
CA VAL A 808 -19.87 -42.39 31.47
C VAL A 808 -21.24 -42.78 32.09
N GLU A 809 -22.04 -43.50 31.31
CA GLU A 809 -23.34 -44.02 31.73
C GLU A 809 -23.46 -45.48 31.37
N LYS A 810 -24.26 -46.23 32.14
CA LYS A 810 -24.57 -47.63 31.80
C LYS A 810 -25.71 -47.69 30.80
N ILE A 811 -25.54 -48.45 29.75
CA ILE A 811 -26.54 -48.66 28.71
C ILE A 811 -26.63 -50.14 28.38
N ASP A 812 -27.89 -50.67 28.44
CA ASP A 812 -28.13 -52.01 27.92
C ASP A 812 -28.11 -52.03 26.41
N TYR A 813 -27.51 -53.03 25.81
CA TYR A 813 -27.52 -53.27 24.38
C TYR A 813 -27.48 -54.73 24.01
N THR A 814 -27.88 -55.07 22.78
CA THR A 814 -27.82 -56.39 22.23
C THR A 814 -27.02 -56.34 20.90
N PHE A 815 -26.31 -57.40 20.55
CA PHE A 815 -25.54 -57.47 19.32
C PHE A 815 -26.48 -57.23 18.11
N GLY A 816 -26.13 -56.31 17.26
CA GLY A 816 -26.95 -55.90 16.13
C GLY A 816 -27.83 -54.66 16.39
N ASP A 817 -27.87 -54.17 17.62
CA ASP A 817 -28.58 -52.95 17.94
C ASP A 817 -27.82 -51.74 17.35
N LYS A 818 -28.58 -50.74 17.02
CA LYS A 818 -28.08 -49.42 16.67
C LYS A 818 -28.32 -48.44 17.80
N ILE A 819 -27.28 -47.81 18.26
CA ILE A 819 -27.37 -46.79 19.29
C ILE A 819 -27.07 -45.47 18.60
N GLU A 820 -28.08 -44.64 18.46
CA GLU A 820 -27.94 -43.28 18.04
C GLU A 820 -27.75 -42.40 19.28
N VAL A 821 -26.64 -41.65 19.30
CA VAL A 821 -26.32 -40.69 20.35
C VAL A 821 -26.29 -39.31 19.73
N CYS A 822 -27.20 -38.45 20.11
CA CYS A 822 -27.30 -37.09 19.61
C CYS A 822 -26.90 -36.10 20.73
N GLY A 823 -25.66 -35.63 20.69
CA GLY A 823 -25.16 -34.65 21.63
C GLY A 823 -25.53 -33.24 21.20
N TYR A 824 -25.79 -32.39 22.20
CA TYR A 824 -26.09 -30.99 22.03
C TYR A 824 -25.81 -30.22 23.33
N TYR A 825 -25.76 -28.89 23.20
CA TYR A 825 -25.72 -27.99 24.35
C TYR A 825 -27.12 -27.44 24.58
N ALA A 826 -27.50 -27.21 25.84
CA ALA A 826 -28.76 -26.60 26.17
C ALA A 826 -28.66 -25.76 27.44
N TYR A 827 -29.44 -24.70 27.53
CA TYR A 827 -29.60 -23.97 28.80
C TYR A 827 -30.34 -24.84 29.85
N ASP A 828 -30.06 -24.55 31.13
CA ASP A 828 -30.56 -25.39 32.25
C ASP A 828 -32.06 -25.13 32.51
N ASN A 829 -32.48 -23.86 32.43
CA ASN A 829 -33.81 -23.44 32.85
C ASN A 829 -34.81 -23.26 31.70
N LYS A 830 -34.41 -23.44 30.46
CA LYS A 830 -35.26 -23.28 29.27
C LYS A 830 -34.91 -24.32 28.22
N ASP A 831 -35.90 -24.74 27.42
CA ASP A 831 -35.72 -25.69 26.33
C ASP A 831 -35.09 -25.02 25.08
N VAL A 832 -33.97 -24.36 25.28
CA VAL A 832 -33.18 -23.76 24.22
C VAL A 832 -31.92 -24.59 24.03
N LYS A 833 -31.72 -25.11 22.83
CA LYS A 833 -30.68 -26.08 22.52
C LYS A 833 -29.99 -25.79 21.17
N SER A 834 -28.74 -26.20 21.09
CA SER A 834 -27.95 -26.16 19.82
C SER A 834 -28.51 -27.16 18.81
N ASN A 835 -28.00 -27.10 17.60
CA ASN A 835 -28.08 -28.23 16.68
C ASN A 835 -27.50 -29.49 17.35
N LYS A 836 -28.02 -30.65 16.96
CA LYS A 836 -27.55 -31.94 17.47
C LYS A 836 -26.49 -32.50 16.52
N SER A 837 -25.47 -33.13 17.09
CA SER A 837 -24.58 -34.00 16.38
C SER A 837 -24.84 -35.44 16.83
N CYS A 838 -25.24 -36.27 15.90
CA CYS A 838 -25.61 -37.64 16.21
C CYS A 838 -24.56 -38.59 15.66
N ILE A 839 -24.24 -39.59 16.45
CA ILE A 839 -23.38 -40.68 16.06
C ILE A 839 -24.17 -41.98 16.22
N GLU A 840 -24.12 -42.82 15.21
CA GLU A 840 -24.66 -44.17 15.27
C GLU A 840 -23.51 -45.13 15.55
N ILE A 841 -23.61 -45.87 16.63
CA ILE A 841 -22.66 -46.90 16.99
C ILE A 841 -23.09 -48.20 16.30
N THR A 842 -22.53 -48.50 15.18
CA THR A 842 -22.61 -49.78 14.48
C THR A 842 -21.23 -50.41 14.40
N ILE A 843 -21.09 -51.69 14.82
CA ILE A 843 -19.80 -52.36 14.80
C ILE A 843 -19.52 -52.87 13.38
N LYS A 844 -19.24 -51.99 12.46
CA LYS A 844 -18.69 -52.35 11.16
C LYS A 844 -17.57 -51.40 10.83
N ASP A 845 -16.41 -51.99 10.66
CA ASP A 845 -15.21 -51.24 10.23
C ASP A 845 -15.13 -51.30 8.70
N GLU A 846 -15.81 -50.34 8.02
CA GLU A 846 -15.90 -50.28 6.55
C GLU A 846 -14.68 -49.54 5.97
N GLU A 847 -14.24 -49.98 4.78
CA GLU A 847 -13.24 -49.27 3.98
C GLU A 847 -13.89 -48.09 3.24
N ILE A 848 -13.26 -46.94 3.32
CA ILE A 848 -13.65 -45.75 2.56
C ILE A 848 -12.54 -45.33 1.59
N SER A 849 -12.95 -44.77 0.45
CA SER A 849 -12.04 -44.24 -0.56
C SER A 849 -11.91 -42.73 -0.35
N LEU A 850 -10.70 -42.27 -0.16
CA LEU A 850 -10.44 -40.84 -0.01
C LEU A 850 -9.50 -40.33 -1.10
N ILE A 851 -9.78 -39.14 -1.62
CA ILE A 851 -8.96 -38.45 -2.61
C ILE A 851 -8.11 -37.41 -1.89
N VAL A 852 -6.80 -37.56 -1.95
CA VAL A 852 -5.86 -36.63 -1.32
C VAL A 852 -5.72 -35.39 -2.21
N PRO A 853 -5.81 -34.16 -1.64
CA PRO A 853 -5.65 -32.93 -2.41
C PRO A 853 -4.34 -32.89 -3.22
N ASP A 854 -4.37 -32.29 -4.39
CA ASP A 854 -3.17 -32.05 -5.18
C ASP A 854 -2.31 -30.91 -4.59
N LYS A 855 -1.07 -30.77 -5.08
CA LYS A 855 -0.09 -29.79 -4.57
C LYS A 855 -0.48 -28.32 -4.77
N THR A 856 -1.41 -28.04 -5.69
CA THR A 856 -1.79 -26.66 -6.03
C THR A 856 -2.83 -26.11 -5.06
N LYS A 857 -3.40 -26.97 -4.21
CA LYS A 857 -4.36 -26.57 -3.20
C LYS A 857 -3.70 -25.76 -2.10
N SER A 858 -4.36 -24.67 -1.70
CA SER A 858 -3.90 -23.81 -0.62
C SER A 858 -3.88 -24.59 0.71
N LEU A 859 -3.02 -24.16 1.63
CA LEU A 859 -2.96 -24.73 2.96
C LEU A 859 -4.33 -24.72 3.67
N ASN A 860 -5.14 -23.68 3.45
CA ASN A 860 -6.48 -23.58 4.03
C ASN A 860 -7.45 -24.62 3.43
N GLU A 861 -7.38 -24.89 2.13
CA GLU A 861 -8.18 -25.94 1.50
C GLU A 861 -7.77 -27.32 2.02
N ILE A 862 -6.45 -27.57 2.20
CA ILE A 862 -5.93 -28.83 2.73
C ILE A 862 -6.36 -29.00 4.20
N LYS A 863 -6.27 -27.96 5.03
CA LYS A 863 -6.77 -27.98 6.40
C LYS A 863 -8.25 -28.33 6.45
N LYS A 864 -9.05 -27.62 5.64
CA LYS A 864 -10.49 -27.89 5.55
C LYS A 864 -10.82 -29.32 5.09
N TRP A 865 -10.03 -29.85 4.15
CA TRP A 865 -10.17 -31.24 3.70
C TRP A 865 -9.80 -32.23 4.81
N ALA A 866 -8.69 -32.02 5.51
CA ALA A 866 -8.25 -32.86 6.62
C ALA A 866 -9.24 -32.83 7.80
N ASP A 867 -9.74 -31.64 8.13
CA ASP A 867 -10.75 -31.45 9.17
C ASP A 867 -12.05 -32.19 8.85
N ASN A 868 -12.50 -32.13 7.58
CA ASN A 868 -13.68 -32.85 7.13
C ASN A 868 -13.57 -34.39 7.24
N LEU A 869 -12.35 -34.91 7.19
CA LEU A 869 -12.03 -36.34 7.33
C LEU A 869 -11.54 -36.72 8.72
N MET A 870 -11.44 -35.78 9.62
CA MET A 870 -10.83 -35.91 10.96
C MET A 870 -9.38 -36.44 10.90
N LEU A 871 -8.72 -36.19 9.83
CA LEU A 871 -7.34 -36.62 9.60
C LEU A 871 -6.36 -35.68 10.36
N LYS A 872 -5.58 -36.22 11.23
CA LYS A 872 -4.55 -35.46 11.98
C LYS A 872 -3.32 -35.24 11.12
N LEU A 873 -3.32 -34.14 10.34
CA LEU A 873 -2.12 -33.71 9.64
C LEU A 873 -1.21 -32.90 10.57
N THR A 874 0.09 -33.17 10.50
CA THR A 874 1.08 -32.23 11.03
C THR A 874 1.45 -31.24 9.95
N TYR A 875 1.56 -29.95 10.31
CA TYR A 875 1.84 -28.88 9.38
C TYR A 875 3.21 -28.28 9.65
N GLU A 876 3.98 -28.09 8.60
CA GLU A 876 5.21 -27.31 8.69
C GLU A 876 5.33 -26.37 7.50
N THR A 877 6.07 -25.29 7.70
CA THR A 877 6.46 -24.38 6.63
C THR A 877 7.96 -24.46 6.45
N VAL A 878 8.40 -24.70 5.22
CA VAL A 878 9.82 -24.83 4.88
C VAL A 878 10.19 -23.73 3.92
N ALA A 879 11.20 -22.97 4.26
CA ALA A 879 11.79 -22.02 3.33
C ALA A 879 12.61 -22.77 2.29
N THR A 880 12.46 -22.41 1.03
CA THR A 880 13.15 -23.09 -0.07
C THR A 880 13.66 -22.08 -1.11
N ALA A 881 14.79 -22.43 -1.71
CA ALA A 881 15.33 -21.74 -2.87
C ALA A 881 14.79 -22.32 -4.22
N ASP A 882 14.12 -23.47 -4.17
CA ASP A 882 13.56 -24.11 -5.36
C ASP A 882 12.25 -23.43 -5.78
N SER A 883 12.34 -22.61 -6.84
CA SER A 883 11.20 -21.87 -7.38
C SER A 883 10.04 -22.77 -7.84
N SER A 884 10.32 -24.05 -8.11
CA SER A 884 9.28 -25.02 -8.54
C SER A 884 8.37 -25.44 -7.39
N LEU A 885 8.82 -25.26 -6.14
CA LEU A 885 8.10 -25.66 -4.91
C LEU A 885 7.42 -24.47 -4.22
N ILE A 886 7.88 -23.25 -4.41
CA ILE A 886 7.33 -22.08 -3.72
C ILE A 886 5.81 -21.97 -3.97
N GLY A 887 5.08 -21.81 -2.89
CA GLY A 887 3.61 -21.70 -2.90
C GLY A 887 2.88 -23.05 -3.00
N LYS A 888 3.59 -24.18 -3.02
CA LYS A 888 3.00 -25.52 -3.05
C LYS A 888 2.94 -26.17 -1.68
N SER A 889 1.96 -27.04 -1.51
CA SER A 889 1.75 -27.84 -0.30
C SER A 889 1.89 -29.34 -0.61
N VAL A 890 2.85 -29.99 0.00
CA VAL A 890 3.13 -31.43 -0.20
C VAL A 890 2.62 -32.22 1.00
N ILE A 891 1.79 -33.22 0.76
CA ILE A 891 1.27 -34.15 1.77
C ILE A 891 2.02 -35.48 1.66
N THR A 892 2.57 -35.93 2.80
CA THR A 892 3.30 -37.19 2.90
C THR A 892 2.65 -38.16 3.89
N ASP A 893 2.72 -39.45 3.60
CA ASP A 893 2.31 -40.54 4.50
C ASP A 893 3.30 -40.74 5.67
N GLU A 894 3.06 -41.72 6.55
CA GLU A 894 3.90 -42.03 7.68
C GLU A 894 5.32 -42.50 7.29
N LYS A 895 5.53 -42.94 6.05
CA LYS A 895 6.82 -43.39 5.51
C LYS A 895 7.53 -42.25 4.78
N GLY A 896 6.92 -41.07 4.70
CA GLY A 896 7.47 -39.94 3.99
C GLY A 896 7.20 -39.93 2.47
N ASN A 897 6.36 -40.83 1.96
CA ASN A 897 6.00 -40.84 0.55
C ASN A 897 4.97 -39.78 0.26
N GLU A 898 5.16 -39.07 -0.85
CA GLU A 898 4.18 -38.08 -1.33
C GLU A 898 2.91 -38.78 -1.81
N ILE A 899 1.75 -38.29 -1.32
CA ILE A 899 0.44 -38.87 -1.61
C ILE A 899 -0.53 -37.88 -2.27
N ASN A 900 -0.11 -36.66 -2.60
CA ASN A 900 -0.96 -35.67 -3.25
C ASN A 900 -1.60 -36.22 -4.54
N GLY A 901 -2.90 -35.98 -4.71
CA GLY A 901 -3.67 -36.42 -5.88
C GLY A 901 -3.97 -37.92 -5.95
N GLN A 902 -3.55 -38.72 -4.96
CA GLN A 902 -3.81 -40.17 -4.93
C GLN A 902 -5.21 -40.47 -4.37
N THR A 903 -5.78 -41.57 -4.81
CA THR A 903 -6.98 -42.17 -4.21
C THR A 903 -6.57 -43.33 -3.33
N LEU A 904 -6.89 -43.26 -2.05
CA LEU A 904 -6.55 -44.27 -1.06
C LEU A 904 -7.82 -44.98 -0.54
N SER A 905 -7.78 -46.31 -0.39
CA SER A 905 -8.83 -47.10 0.29
C SER A 905 -8.34 -47.48 1.68
N MET A 906 -9.03 -46.99 2.71
CA MET A 906 -8.62 -47.19 4.09
C MET A 906 -9.81 -47.50 5.00
N LYS A 907 -9.58 -48.36 6.02
CA LYS A 907 -10.55 -48.58 7.10
C LYS A 907 -10.68 -47.31 7.95
N GLN A 908 -11.88 -47.03 8.43
CA GLN A 908 -12.16 -45.81 9.26
C GLN A 908 -11.25 -45.73 10.48
N SER A 909 -10.99 -46.89 11.14
CA SER A 909 -10.04 -46.99 12.25
C SER A 909 -8.59 -46.61 11.88
N ALA A 910 -8.22 -46.84 10.62
CA ALA A 910 -6.89 -46.52 10.12
C ALA A 910 -6.73 -45.02 9.80
N ILE A 911 -7.78 -44.35 9.30
CA ILE A 911 -7.73 -42.92 8.98
C ILE A 911 -7.54 -42.07 10.27
N ALA A 912 -8.28 -42.39 11.33
CA ALA A 912 -8.18 -41.70 12.62
C ALA A 912 -6.79 -41.80 13.27
N ASN A 913 -6.00 -42.81 12.91
CA ASN A 913 -4.65 -43.06 13.43
C ASN A 913 -3.53 -42.68 12.45
N ALA A 914 -3.87 -42.23 11.23
CA ALA A 914 -2.89 -41.86 10.22
C ALA A 914 -2.06 -40.64 10.68
N LYS A 915 -0.72 -40.78 10.55
CA LYS A 915 0.24 -39.73 10.92
C LYS A 915 0.84 -39.11 9.65
N TRP A 916 0.01 -38.33 8.95
CA TRP A 916 0.43 -37.66 7.72
C TRP A 916 0.94 -36.26 8.01
N LYS A 917 1.73 -35.72 7.09
CA LYS A 917 2.37 -34.41 7.21
C LYS A 917 2.10 -33.55 5.97
N CYS A 918 1.79 -32.30 6.17
CA CYS A 918 1.66 -31.31 5.10
C CYS A 918 2.78 -30.27 5.24
N THR A 919 3.65 -30.21 4.25
CA THR A 919 4.75 -29.25 4.18
C THR A 919 4.43 -28.16 3.15
N THR A 920 4.31 -26.93 3.59
CA THR A 920 4.12 -25.77 2.71
C THR A 920 5.46 -25.08 2.48
N TYR A 921 5.80 -24.82 1.23
CA TYR A 921 7.06 -24.23 0.85
C TYR A 921 6.91 -22.71 0.64
N THR A 922 7.73 -21.95 1.33
CA THR A 922 7.83 -20.49 1.20
C THR A 922 9.19 -20.10 0.67
N GLN A 923 9.30 -18.87 0.20
CA GLN A 923 10.59 -18.35 -0.21
C GLN A 923 11.54 -18.30 1.00
N GLU A 924 12.77 -18.75 0.81
CA GLU A 924 13.79 -18.72 1.86
C GLU A 924 14.14 -17.29 2.25
N ASN A 925 14.07 -17.00 3.53
CA ASN A 925 14.53 -15.72 4.07
C ASN A 925 15.98 -15.86 4.54
N ILE A 926 16.85 -15.06 3.97
CA ILE A 926 18.28 -15.09 4.26
C ILE A 926 18.64 -13.93 5.19
N ASP A 927 19.05 -14.25 6.38
CA ASP A 927 19.60 -13.30 7.34
C ASP A 927 21.12 -13.46 7.44
N LEU A 928 21.84 -12.38 7.18
CA LEU A 928 23.29 -12.33 7.30
C LEU A 928 23.69 -11.69 8.64
N ASN A 929 24.73 -12.22 9.26
CA ASN A 929 25.36 -11.62 10.43
C ASN A 929 26.86 -11.49 10.19
N ILE A 930 27.42 -10.29 10.40
CA ILE A 930 28.84 -9.98 10.25
C ILE A 930 29.46 -9.92 11.64
N ALA A 931 30.55 -10.63 11.85
CA ALA A 931 31.36 -10.57 13.06
C ALA A 931 32.82 -10.31 12.73
N SER A 932 33.51 -9.55 13.57
CA SER A 932 34.96 -9.44 13.51
C SER A 932 35.63 -10.35 14.53
N ARG A 933 36.77 -10.98 14.17
CA ARG A 933 37.51 -11.84 15.08
C ARG A 933 38.38 -11.04 16.04
N GLU A 934 38.81 -9.87 15.60
CA GLU A 934 39.70 -8.98 16.34
C GLU A 934 39.04 -7.62 16.57
N ASN A 935 39.51 -6.86 17.54
CA ASN A 935 39.09 -5.47 17.70
C ASN A 935 39.62 -4.62 16.55
N PRO A 936 38.84 -3.67 16.03
CA PRO A 936 39.29 -2.79 14.94
C PRO A 936 40.31 -1.77 15.44
N VAL A 937 41.57 -2.02 15.16
CA VAL A 937 42.70 -1.16 15.55
C VAL A 937 43.35 -0.56 14.29
N ALA A 938 43.57 0.73 14.26
CA ALA A 938 44.19 1.44 13.16
C ALA A 938 45.58 0.84 12.83
N GLY A 939 45.87 0.59 11.56
CA GLY A 939 47.11 -0.01 11.09
C GLY A 939 47.18 -1.55 11.19
N ASN A 940 46.18 -2.22 11.79
CA ASN A 940 46.16 -3.67 11.89
C ASN A 940 45.30 -4.33 10.81
N GLU A 941 45.60 -5.59 10.52
CA GLU A 941 44.73 -6.45 9.73
C GLU A 941 43.63 -7.03 10.63
N ILE A 942 42.38 -6.95 10.20
CA ILE A 942 41.21 -7.48 10.90
C ILE A 942 40.49 -8.50 10.01
N THR A 943 40.01 -9.56 10.62
CA THR A 943 39.27 -10.62 9.91
C THR A 943 37.79 -10.47 10.18
N PHE A 944 36.97 -10.45 9.14
CA PHE A 944 35.53 -10.49 9.20
C PHE A 944 35.00 -11.82 8.70
N ASP A 945 34.08 -12.36 9.45
CA ASP A 945 33.30 -13.52 9.06
C ASP A 945 31.84 -13.11 8.84
N VAL A 946 31.21 -13.69 7.83
CA VAL A 946 29.78 -13.63 7.67
C VAL A 946 29.19 -15.02 7.95
N THR A 947 28.17 -15.02 8.78
CA THR A 947 27.34 -16.21 9.03
C THR A 947 25.92 -15.93 8.55
N SER A 948 25.20 -16.97 8.25
CA SER A 948 23.81 -16.90 7.82
C SER A 948 22.96 -17.95 8.54
N ASN A 949 21.66 -17.71 8.57
CA ASN A 949 20.67 -18.65 9.09
C ASN A 949 20.43 -19.85 8.15
N VAL A 950 20.98 -19.81 6.95
CA VAL A 950 20.94 -20.89 5.94
C VAL A 950 22.32 -21.11 5.35
N GLU A 951 22.56 -22.30 4.79
CA GLU A 951 23.83 -22.59 4.11
C GLU A 951 23.92 -21.83 2.78
N LEU A 952 24.99 -21.05 2.60
CA LEU A 952 25.24 -20.21 1.44
C LEU A 952 26.59 -20.54 0.82
N ASP A 953 26.67 -20.52 -0.51
CA ASP A 953 27.94 -20.70 -1.21
C ASP A 953 28.80 -19.45 -1.08
N SER A 954 29.99 -19.62 -0.48
CA SER A 954 30.94 -18.55 -0.23
C SER A 954 31.37 -17.76 -1.48
N ASN A 955 31.25 -18.34 -2.68
CA ASN A 955 31.62 -17.70 -3.94
C ASN A 955 30.74 -16.51 -4.32
N PHE A 956 29.57 -16.41 -3.76
CA PHE A 956 28.59 -15.36 -4.08
C PHE A 956 28.56 -14.21 -3.08
N PHE A 957 29.49 -14.17 -2.11
CA PHE A 957 29.66 -13.03 -1.22
C PHE A 957 30.51 -11.93 -1.84
N ILE A 958 30.05 -10.71 -1.66
CA ILE A 958 30.77 -9.49 -2.02
C ILE A 958 30.85 -8.60 -0.79
N TRP A 959 32.06 -8.28 -0.36
CA TRP A 959 32.36 -7.42 0.76
C TRP A 959 32.79 -6.03 0.31
N HIS A 960 32.26 -5.03 0.95
CA HIS A 960 32.59 -3.64 0.74
C HIS A 960 33.10 -3.05 2.05
N PHE A 961 34.30 -2.53 2.03
CA PHE A 961 34.95 -1.86 3.18
C PHE A 961 35.10 -0.39 2.86
N THR A 962 34.52 0.48 3.69
CA THR A 962 34.57 1.94 3.54
C THR A 962 35.03 2.55 4.84
N THR A 963 35.99 3.47 4.79
CA THR A 963 36.47 4.19 5.96
C THR A 963 36.09 5.67 5.85
N ASP A 964 36.26 6.42 6.93
CA ASP A 964 36.11 7.86 6.96
C ASP A 964 37.19 8.62 6.15
N LEU A 965 38.19 7.90 5.62
CA LEU A 965 39.24 8.45 4.76
C LEU A 965 38.92 8.37 3.26
N SER A 966 37.96 7.50 2.87
CA SER A 966 37.56 7.31 1.47
C SER A 966 36.12 6.86 1.38
N SER A 967 35.35 7.50 0.49
CA SER A 967 33.98 7.08 0.17
C SER A 967 33.92 5.87 -0.77
N ASP A 968 35.04 5.56 -1.47
CA ASP A 968 35.11 4.43 -2.38
C ASP A 968 35.40 3.14 -1.60
N PRO A 969 34.52 2.12 -1.69
CA PRO A 969 34.73 0.88 -0.96
C PRO A 969 35.85 0.02 -1.57
N GLU A 970 36.72 -0.53 -0.72
CA GLU A 970 37.52 -1.69 -1.12
C GLU A 970 36.60 -2.91 -1.23
N ILE A 971 36.62 -3.59 -2.37
CA ILE A 971 35.74 -4.72 -2.65
C ILE A 971 36.52 -6.03 -2.59
N LYS A 972 36.00 -7.02 -1.83
CA LYS A 972 36.49 -8.41 -1.81
C LYS A 972 35.34 -9.37 -2.11
N THR A 973 35.63 -10.43 -2.85
CA THR A 973 34.61 -11.36 -3.34
C THR A 973 35.00 -12.82 -3.11
N GLY A 974 34.01 -13.70 -3.13
CA GLY A 974 34.22 -15.15 -3.17
C GLY A 974 34.62 -15.78 -1.84
N SER A 975 34.26 -15.17 -0.70
CA SER A 975 34.55 -15.76 0.61
C SER A 975 33.56 -15.31 1.68
N ASN A 976 33.22 -16.24 2.56
CA ASN A 976 32.45 -15.95 3.80
C ASN A 976 33.37 -15.46 4.96
N SER A 977 34.68 -15.42 4.73
CA SER A 977 35.65 -14.90 5.68
C SER A 977 36.69 -14.07 4.91
N VAL A 978 36.86 -12.81 5.29
CA VAL A 978 37.80 -11.91 4.59
C VAL A 978 38.63 -11.11 5.57
N LYS A 979 39.86 -10.81 5.14
CA LYS A 979 40.79 -9.96 5.88
C LYS A 979 40.81 -8.56 5.26
N TYR A 980 40.82 -7.56 6.09
CA TYR A 980 40.88 -6.16 5.70
C TYR A 980 41.98 -5.44 6.50
N GLN A 981 42.82 -4.70 5.78
CA GLN A 981 43.86 -3.88 6.38
C GLN A 981 43.29 -2.51 6.73
N ILE A 982 43.17 -2.21 8.02
CA ILE A 982 42.64 -0.91 8.46
C ILE A 982 43.70 0.16 8.20
N PRO A 983 43.38 1.25 7.48
CA PRO A 983 44.29 2.39 7.30
C PRO A 983 44.69 3.01 8.65
N VAL A 984 45.91 3.47 8.79
CA VAL A 984 46.51 3.96 10.03
C VAL A 984 45.77 5.19 10.59
N ASP A 985 45.22 6.03 9.70
CA ASP A 985 44.53 7.27 10.08
C ASP A 985 43.02 7.15 10.18
N ALA A 986 42.45 6.00 9.85
CA ALA A 986 41.00 5.79 9.89
C ALA A 986 40.47 5.80 11.34
N THR A 987 39.29 6.40 11.54
CA THR A 987 38.58 6.40 12.83
C THR A 987 37.26 5.61 12.78
N LYS A 988 36.74 5.35 11.60
CA LYS A 988 35.53 4.56 11.35
C LYS A 988 35.71 3.61 10.19
N LEU A 989 35.11 2.43 10.32
CA LEU A 989 35.04 1.41 9.28
C LEU A 989 33.60 0.95 9.13
N LYS A 990 33.08 1.08 7.93
CA LYS A 990 31.80 0.51 7.53
C LYS A 990 32.06 -0.72 6.68
N VAL A 991 31.48 -1.83 7.10
CA VAL A 991 31.59 -3.12 6.41
C VAL A 991 30.20 -3.52 5.92
N LYS A 992 30.05 -3.67 4.63
CA LYS A 992 28.84 -4.20 4.00
C LYS A 992 29.16 -5.51 3.30
N VAL A 993 28.34 -6.54 3.54
CA VAL A 993 28.36 -7.76 2.75
C VAL A 993 27.07 -7.93 1.99
N THR A 994 27.16 -8.33 0.75
CA THR A 994 26.04 -8.71 -0.11
C THR A 994 26.22 -10.15 -0.56
N TYR A 995 25.14 -10.89 -0.61
CA TYR A 995 25.07 -12.21 -1.21
C TYR A 995 24.08 -12.18 -2.38
N SER A 996 24.46 -12.77 -3.52
CA SER A 996 23.58 -12.81 -4.69
C SER A 996 23.83 -14.06 -5.53
N GLU A 997 22.94 -15.03 -5.41
CA GLU A 997 22.94 -16.29 -6.17
C GLU A 997 21.56 -16.54 -6.76
N GLY A 998 21.32 -16.16 -8.00
CA GLY A 998 20.01 -16.30 -8.63
C GLY A 998 18.91 -15.53 -7.90
N ALA A 999 17.93 -16.23 -7.34
CA ALA A 999 16.84 -15.63 -6.54
C ALA A 999 17.20 -15.44 -5.06
N ARG A 1000 18.31 -15.97 -4.61
CA ARG A 1000 18.80 -15.85 -3.23
C ARG A 1000 19.64 -14.59 -3.10
N VAL A 1001 19.06 -13.54 -2.52
CA VAL A 1001 19.73 -12.24 -2.34
C VAL A 1001 19.58 -11.77 -0.89
N ALA A 1002 20.67 -11.35 -0.29
CA ALA A 1002 20.68 -10.73 1.04
C ALA A 1002 21.83 -9.74 1.20
N GLU A 1003 21.68 -8.80 2.10
CA GLU A 1003 22.74 -7.87 2.47
C GLU A 1003 22.74 -7.55 3.96
N LYS A 1004 23.92 -7.24 4.48
CA LYS A 1004 24.12 -6.79 5.86
C LYS A 1004 25.20 -5.71 5.91
N THR A 1005 25.04 -4.77 6.80
CA THR A 1005 26.02 -3.71 7.05
C THR A 1005 26.26 -3.58 8.55
N ILE A 1006 27.51 -3.36 8.92
CA ILE A 1006 27.90 -2.95 10.28
C ILE A 1006 28.84 -1.73 10.22
N ASP A 1007 28.75 -0.88 11.21
CA ASP A 1007 29.64 0.27 11.41
C ASP A 1007 30.48 0.01 12.67
N LEU A 1008 31.77 0.24 12.58
CA LEU A 1008 32.76 0.03 13.65
C LEU A 1008 33.58 1.28 13.90
N ASP A 1009 33.73 1.63 15.16
CA ASP A 1009 34.70 2.64 15.58
C ASP A 1009 36.08 2.01 15.69
N ILE A 1010 37.07 2.65 15.09
CA ILE A 1010 38.45 2.16 15.03
C ILE A 1010 39.23 2.66 16.24
N ILE A 1011 39.87 1.75 16.94
CA ILE A 1011 40.73 2.05 18.09
C ILE A 1011 42.08 2.57 17.60
N LYS A 1012 42.46 3.78 17.97
CA LYS A 1012 43.81 4.29 17.73
C LYS A 1012 44.76 3.77 18.79
N LEU A 1013 45.91 3.27 18.39
CA LEU A 1013 47.01 2.99 19.30
C LEU A 1013 47.69 4.34 19.64
N ASP A 1014 47.63 4.79 20.88
CA ASP A 1014 48.44 5.87 21.36
C ASP A 1014 49.92 5.53 21.17
N THR A 1015 50.59 6.20 20.27
CA THR A 1015 52.06 6.17 20.26
C THR A 1015 52.58 6.85 21.54
N PRO A 1016 53.47 6.21 22.31
CA PRO A 1016 54.06 6.87 23.45
C PRO A 1016 54.84 8.09 22.94
N ASP A 1017 54.52 9.25 23.47
CA ASP A 1017 55.31 10.47 23.30
C ASP A 1017 56.80 10.17 23.60
N ALA A 1018 57.63 10.25 22.56
CA ALA A 1018 59.03 10.39 22.76
C ALA A 1018 59.28 11.81 23.35
N GLN A 1019 59.56 11.86 24.64
CA GLN A 1019 60.14 13.04 25.23
C GLN A 1019 61.50 13.36 24.58
N GLU A 1020 61.56 14.49 23.98
CA GLU A 1020 62.61 15.51 24.23
C GLU A 1020 61.98 16.90 24.14
#